data_1eb251880f08fc33fbfd7aa89302e1cb
#
_entry.id   1eb251880f08fc33fbfd7aa89302e1cb
#
_cell.length_a   1.000
_cell.length_b   1.000
_cell.length_c   1.000
_cell.angle_alpha   90.00
_cell.angle_beta   90.00
_cell.angle_gamma   90.00
#
_symmetry.space_group_name_H-M   'P 1'
#
loop_
_entity.id
_entity.type
_entity.pdbx_description
1 polymer ?
#
loop_
_entity_poly.entity_id
_entity_poly.type
_entity_poly.pdbx_seq_one_letter_code
_entity_poly.pdbx_strand_id
1 'polypeptide(L)'
;REVFRVYTAKSYLVPEVSDDVFHLGLYTAEHDVPYHERALVDLAAAGDWVFDTRGGEQKMTVTAYDIEMTQYGQVREVPIDIIGYYQFDFSFRAQKDLDSEDFSFQFIDFPERVEGEVQQMVAHSVEEEIEMLLKMCDVLQNSDIITGHNIIGFDNLQIYERIQSILKNAATLSDREAQRLRVFLDTYARRDQSYHFGTPQTTAIFYPASFDTLQAARKFYTLDSYSLSSTAEFLGVGIPDRLDLDPEDLALDERTFQYNREDVREQAAIAIYLLQQALPLAFTTGMPFELLLPSGATKMWDFMAMIRAAKHRKIMPATCRALDVASAVGTMGATKQEIAQAARSNAEKEVLRVAKYGEEMPDWVEYPFLLYDQRTRGIAYHFPGGMTIKPDRDADSHFVPWYHVVVADVGAMYPTILKAVNAGADTVRLAQKGEEPDDWVWLKKVPDRFLQLDVQTREATDDFVDKGLMIGVKIAPLPGLVNLAMTGILNVINKTKSEMKRASGEEQHRLAMMYQSLKGARNAGTHGILSAPRVSCRQFNLWGAALITTKGQQILSDTLHILNDRGARVVYGDTDGIYVATSHSASPRLARVLGIDPPAQRWIIQPEEALKTIQYCNRKWREELNYPEFELEPEEHEAMIFVKHKNYLIFDVEDDRVEMTTKGNNFKGSDKPDIARMVLRDIMVDVLRENASWQSEEEARRNIKTSIKKITAEKVASLDIESFDLDAFTLVQSVAPPGRYKPNPNGSDSVYCQRARALEKLVGRINARRKFRFVITKQPLPGIPNPTKSGVKPIHYMYPVELLQSRHQMDLDWYTDMIKNFVRGAFGLPDLDLKEQYGLDRWM
;
A
#
# COMPACT_ATOMS: atom_id res chain seq x y z
N ARG A 1 -38.18 3.45 -9.06
CA ARG A 1 -38.81 2.21 -8.50
C ARG A 1 -39.25 2.53 -7.08
N GLU A 2 -40.42 2.08 -6.66
CA GLU A 2 -40.87 2.18 -5.27
C GLU A 2 -40.03 1.22 -4.43
N VAL A 3 -39.50 1.70 -3.28
CA VAL A 3 -38.68 0.93 -2.36
C VAL A 3 -39.36 0.93 -1.00
N PHE A 4 -39.50 -0.25 -0.42
CA PHE A 4 -40.11 -0.44 0.89
C PHE A 4 -39.00 -0.75 1.92
N ARG A 5 -39.00 -0.07 3.06
CA ARG A 5 -38.13 -0.41 4.19
C ARG A 5 -38.76 -1.52 5.01
N VAL A 6 -38.09 -2.65 5.13
CA VAL A 6 -38.50 -3.78 5.95
C VAL A 6 -37.76 -3.71 7.28
N TYR A 7 -38.47 -3.80 8.40
CA TYR A 7 -37.91 -3.81 9.75
C TYR A 7 -37.97 -5.23 10.31
N THR A 8 -36.90 -5.70 10.90
CA THR A 8 -36.84 -6.97 11.64
C THR A 8 -36.79 -6.70 13.13
N ALA A 9 -37.38 -7.58 13.94
CA ALA A 9 -37.37 -7.44 15.41
C ALA A 9 -35.95 -7.58 16.01
N LYS A 10 -35.05 -8.26 15.31
CA LYS A 10 -33.67 -8.48 15.72
C LYS A 10 -32.74 -8.45 14.50
N SER A 11 -31.55 -7.90 14.65
CA SER A 11 -30.57 -7.73 13.55
C SER A 11 -30.14 -9.06 12.93
N TYR A 12 -30.05 -10.15 13.69
CA TYR A 12 -29.68 -11.48 13.18
C TYR A 12 -30.74 -12.12 12.28
N LEU A 13 -31.98 -11.62 12.26
CA LEU A 13 -33.07 -12.05 11.37
C LEU A 13 -32.99 -11.40 9.98
N VAL A 14 -32.19 -10.39 9.79
CA VAL A 14 -32.09 -9.66 8.50
C VAL A 14 -31.71 -10.58 7.33
N PRO A 15 -30.74 -11.51 7.44
CA PRO A 15 -30.43 -12.45 6.35
C PRO A 15 -31.60 -13.36 6.00
N GLU A 16 -32.29 -13.92 7.01
CA GLU A 16 -33.43 -14.82 6.83
C GLU A 16 -34.62 -14.13 6.13
N VAL A 17 -35.00 -12.94 6.63
CA VAL A 17 -36.04 -12.13 6.00
C VAL A 17 -35.65 -11.69 4.59
N SER A 18 -34.38 -11.41 4.33
CA SER A 18 -33.88 -11.09 2.99
C SER A 18 -34.06 -12.28 2.04
N ASP A 19 -33.76 -13.50 2.50
CA ASP A 19 -33.94 -14.70 1.70
C ASP A 19 -35.43 -14.98 1.41
N ASP A 20 -36.32 -14.78 2.40
CA ASP A 20 -37.77 -14.89 2.23
C ASP A 20 -38.29 -13.89 1.18
N VAL A 21 -37.87 -12.63 1.27
CA VAL A 21 -38.21 -11.58 0.31
C VAL A 21 -37.72 -11.93 -1.09
N PHE A 22 -36.50 -12.48 -1.21
CA PHE A 22 -35.97 -12.93 -2.50
C PHE A 22 -36.77 -14.11 -3.09
N HIS A 23 -37.23 -15.06 -2.27
CA HIS A 23 -38.09 -16.16 -2.71
C HIS A 23 -39.47 -15.69 -3.19
N LEU A 24 -39.93 -14.52 -2.76
CA LEU A 24 -41.13 -13.87 -3.29
C LEU A 24 -40.90 -13.14 -4.61
N GLY A 25 -39.68 -13.23 -5.19
CA GLY A 25 -39.34 -12.55 -6.46
C GLY A 25 -39.07 -11.06 -6.33
N LEU A 26 -38.82 -10.57 -5.09
CA LEU A 26 -38.48 -9.19 -4.78
C LEU A 26 -36.98 -9.05 -4.54
N TYR A 27 -36.44 -7.89 -4.83
CA TYR A 27 -35.00 -7.60 -4.59
C TYR A 27 -34.81 -6.97 -3.22
N THR A 28 -33.71 -7.37 -2.57
CA THR A 28 -33.27 -6.76 -1.29
C THR A 28 -32.02 -5.93 -1.53
N ALA A 29 -31.86 -4.86 -0.77
CA ALA A 29 -30.72 -3.95 -0.82
C ALA A 29 -30.20 -3.70 0.61
N GLU A 30 -28.89 -3.50 0.76
CA GLU A 30 -28.20 -3.19 2.02
C GLU A 30 -28.42 -4.22 3.16
N HIS A 31 -28.99 -5.39 2.88
CA HIS A 31 -29.21 -6.45 3.87
C HIS A 31 -27.93 -7.12 4.34
N ASP A 32 -26.84 -6.96 3.59
CA ASP A 32 -25.50 -7.48 3.82
C ASP A 32 -24.62 -6.53 4.66
N VAL A 33 -25.13 -5.34 5.00
CA VAL A 33 -24.40 -4.39 5.87
C VAL A 33 -24.59 -4.82 7.33
N PRO A 34 -23.51 -5.12 8.08
CA PRO A 34 -23.60 -5.41 9.51
C PRO A 34 -24.31 -4.29 10.27
N TYR A 35 -25.15 -4.65 11.25
CA TYR A 35 -25.97 -3.67 11.98
C TYR A 35 -25.14 -2.53 12.58
N HIS A 36 -23.99 -2.83 13.19
CA HIS A 36 -23.13 -1.83 13.79
C HIS A 36 -22.50 -0.89 12.74
N GLU A 37 -22.12 -1.42 11.57
CA GLU A 37 -21.61 -0.60 10.46
C GLU A 37 -22.74 0.32 9.92
N ARG A 38 -23.95 -0.20 9.82
CA ARG A 38 -25.11 0.59 9.39
C ARG A 38 -25.44 1.71 10.38
N ALA A 39 -25.39 1.43 11.68
CA ALA A 39 -25.59 2.44 12.71
C ALA A 39 -24.53 3.55 12.62
N LEU A 40 -23.27 3.21 12.42
CA LEU A 40 -22.19 4.17 12.20
C LEU A 40 -22.42 5.04 10.95
N VAL A 41 -22.86 4.43 9.85
CA VAL A 41 -23.20 5.14 8.62
C VAL A 41 -24.34 6.14 8.84
N ASP A 42 -25.40 5.72 9.51
CA ASP A 42 -26.57 6.57 9.77
C ASP A 42 -26.23 7.73 10.72
N LEU A 43 -25.44 7.50 11.77
CA LEU A 43 -24.92 8.54 12.67
C LEU A 43 -24.04 9.55 11.91
N ALA A 44 -23.08 9.05 11.13
CA ALA A 44 -22.20 9.89 10.34
C ALA A 44 -22.97 10.73 9.30
N ALA A 45 -24.00 10.17 8.66
CA ALA A 45 -24.86 10.88 7.71
C ALA A 45 -25.73 11.96 8.41
N ALA A 46 -26.10 11.76 9.66
CA ALA A 46 -26.79 12.74 10.48
C ALA A 46 -25.89 13.87 10.99
N GLY A 47 -24.59 13.73 10.85
CA GLY A 47 -23.60 14.68 11.37
C GLY A 47 -23.11 14.36 12.78
N ASP A 48 -23.53 13.22 13.34
CA ASP A 48 -23.11 12.74 14.66
C ASP A 48 -21.82 11.93 14.52
N TRP A 49 -20.72 12.63 14.51
CA TRP A 49 -19.39 12.05 14.44
C TRP A 49 -18.81 11.78 15.83
N VAL A 50 -17.87 10.83 15.92
CA VAL A 50 -17.07 10.62 17.14
C VAL A 50 -16.30 11.89 17.54
N PHE A 51 -16.01 12.77 16.58
CA PHE A 51 -15.33 14.05 16.78
C PHE A 51 -16.27 15.23 16.54
N ASP A 52 -16.07 16.34 17.24
CA ASP A 52 -16.73 17.59 16.89
C ASP A 52 -16.20 18.11 15.55
N THR A 53 -17.05 18.18 14.55
CA THR A 53 -16.71 18.59 13.18
C THR A 53 -17.01 20.07 12.89
N ARG A 54 -17.28 20.89 13.91
CA ARG A 54 -17.62 22.30 13.77
C ARG A 54 -16.43 23.24 13.78
N GLY A 55 -15.21 22.70 13.79
CA GLY A 55 -13.95 23.46 13.74
C GLY A 55 -13.44 23.96 15.09
N GLY A 56 -14.06 23.56 16.20
CA GLY A 56 -13.57 23.79 17.55
C GLY A 56 -12.31 22.99 17.85
N GLU A 57 -11.48 23.47 18.77
CA GLU A 57 -10.36 22.71 19.29
C GLU A 57 -10.85 21.59 20.20
N GLN A 58 -10.36 20.39 19.95
CA GLN A 58 -10.66 19.18 20.72
C GLN A 58 -9.38 18.64 21.33
N LYS A 59 -9.46 18.24 22.59
CA LYS A 59 -8.38 17.59 23.30
C LYS A 59 -8.71 16.13 23.50
N MET A 60 -7.71 15.26 23.29
CA MET A 60 -7.84 13.81 23.47
C MET A 60 -6.73 13.27 24.34
N THR A 61 -7.09 12.32 25.22
CA THR A 61 -6.18 11.56 26.06
C THR A 61 -5.99 10.16 25.47
N VAL A 62 -4.73 9.79 25.24
CA VAL A 62 -4.33 8.47 24.76
C VAL A 62 -3.65 7.68 25.86
N THR A 63 -4.08 6.44 26.07
CA THR A 63 -3.39 5.51 26.99
C THR A 63 -2.77 4.36 26.21
N ALA A 64 -1.45 4.30 26.18
CA ALA A 64 -0.67 3.12 25.74
C ALA A 64 -0.46 2.22 26.94
N TYR A 65 -0.65 0.89 26.80
CA TYR A 65 -0.40 -0.04 27.88
C TYR A 65 -0.02 -1.43 27.36
N ASP A 66 0.61 -2.19 28.27
CA ASP A 66 1.06 -3.55 28.05
C ASP A 66 0.93 -4.37 29.33
N ILE A 67 0.70 -5.68 29.21
CA ILE A 67 0.52 -6.59 30.35
C ILE A 67 1.55 -7.70 30.35
N GLU A 68 1.97 -8.13 31.57
CA GLU A 68 2.81 -9.33 31.71
C GLU A 68 2.12 -10.39 32.57
N MET A 69 2.29 -11.62 32.14
CA MET A 69 1.68 -12.81 32.72
C MET A 69 2.79 -13.85 32.93
N THR A 70 3.45 -13.86 34.09
CA THR A 70 4.64 -14.68 34.35
C THR A 70 4.38 -16.19 34.35
N GLN A 71 3.10 -16.61 34.42
CA GLN A 71 2.69 -18.01 34.39
C GLN A 71 1.99 -18.41 33.08
N TYR A 72 2.14 -17.60 32.02
CA TYR A 72 1.49 -17.86 30.74
C TYR A 72 1.93 -19.22 30.15
N GLY A 73 0.94 -20.02 29.75
CA GLY A 73 1.18 -21.40 29.26
C GLY A 73 1.42 -22.47 30.34
N GLN A 74 1.55 -22.08 31.61
CA GLN A 74 1.78 -23.01 32.70
C GLN A 74 0.50 -23.38 33.46
N VAL A 75 -0.45 -22.45 33.56
CA VAL A 75 -1.72 -22.62 34.27
C VAL A 75 -2.89 -22.29 33.34
N ARG A 76 -4.09 -22.87 33.67
CA ARG A 76 -5.28 -22.69 32.82
C ARG A 76 -5.91 -21.32 32.94
N GLU A 77 -5.89 -20.70 34.13
CA GLU A 77 -6.42 -19.40 34.43
C GLU A 77 -5.27 -18.50 34.87
N VAL A 78 -4.59 -17.90 33.93
CA VAL A 78 -3.35 -17.16 34.17
C VAL A 78 -3.66 -15.79 34.78
N PRO A 79 -3.09 -15.42 35.95
CA PRO A 79 -3.20 -14.09 36.48
C PRO A 79 -2.43 -13.08 35.65
N ILE A 80 -2.86 -11.83 35.69
CA ILE A 80 -2.10 -10.70 35.15
C ILE A 80 -1.25 -10.16 36.30
N ASP A 81 0.06 -10.24 36.16
CA ASP A 81 0.98 -9.90 37.24
C ASP A 81 1.45 -8.45 37.18
N ILE A 82 1.55 -7.88 35.96
CA ILE A 82 2.04 -6.52 35.76
C ILE A 82 1.15 -5.83 34.72
N ILE A 83 0.80 -4.56 34.97
CA ILE A 83 0.24 -3.65 33.95
C ILE A 83 1.08 -2.38 33.95
N GLY A 84 1.77 -2.15 32.85
CA GLY A 84 2.42 -0.88 32.55
C GLY A 84 1.52 0.00 31.67
N TYR A 85 1.49 1.30 31.93
CA TYR A 85 0.77 2.23 31.05
C TYR A 85 1.44 3.61 31.01
N TYR A 86 1.22 4.30 29.89
CA TYR A 86 1.66 5.67 29.65
C TYR A 86 0.53 6.48 29.03
N GLN A 87 0.31 7.70 29.54
CA GLN A 87 -0.73 8.61 29.02
C GLN A 87 -0.10 9.85 28.40
N PHE A 88 -0.65 10.27 27.28
CA PHE A 88 -0.35 11.56 26.66
C PHE A 88 -1.59 12.19 26.09
N ASP A 89 -1.58 13.52 26.02
CA ASP A 89 -2.64 14.30 25.44
C ASP A 89 -2.22 14.89 24.10
N PHE A 90 -3.18 15.13 23.24
CA PHE A 90 -3.00 15.94 22.04
C PHE A 90 -4.27 16.74 21.73
N SER A 91 -4.13 17.79 20.91
CA SER A 91 -5.30 18.55 20.44
C SER A 91 -5.27 18.75 18.93
N PHE A 92 -6.47 18.88 18.35
CA PHE A 92 -6.67 19.09 16.93
C PHE A 92 -7.93 19.92 16.67
N ARG A 93 -8.06 20.43 15.45
CA ARG A 93 -9.29 20.98 14.90
C ARG A 93 -9.71 20.17 13.70
N ALA A 94 -11.01 19.91 13.60
CA ALA A 94 -11.59 19.20 12.50
C ALA A 94 -12.88 19.89 12.04
N GLN A 95 -13.03 20.08 10.74
CA GLN A 95 -14.25 20.56 10.12
C GLN A 95 -14.66 19.59 9.02
N LYS A 96 -15.93 19.19 9.03
CA LYS A 96 -16.48 18.26 8.04
C LYS A 96 -17.93 18.61 7.75
N ASP A 97 -18.15 19.09 6.54
CA ASP A 97 -19.49 19.38 6.05
C ASP A 97 -19.78 18.46 4.83
N LEU A 98 -20.76 17.56 5.01
CA LEU A 98 -21.18 16.63 3.95
C LEU A 98 -22.06 17.26 2.88
N ASP A 99 -22.59 18.44 3.10
CA ASP A 99 -23.41 19.14 2.10
C ASP A 99 -22.54 19.86 1.07
N SER A 100 -21.42 20.45 1.53
CA SER A 100 -20.43 21.11 0.66
C SER A 100 -19.21 20.26 0.35
N GLU A 101 -19.03 19.12 1.01
CA GLU A 101 -17.81 18.29 1.03
C GLU A 101 -16.56 19.08 1.44
N ASP A 102 -16.74 20.15 2.24
CA ASP A 102 -15.64 20.96 2.77
C ASP A 102 -15.08 20.33 4.05
N PHE A 103 -13.94 19.67 3.90
CA PHE A 103 -13.26 18.97 4.98
C PHE A 103 -11.91 19.62 5.26
N SER A 104 -11.57 19.75 6.56
CA SER A 104 -10.23 20.13 7.01
C SER A 104 -9.89 19.44 8.33
N PHE A 105 -8.62 19.12 8.50
CA PHE A 105 -8.06 18.52 9.70
C PHE A 105 -6.69 19.14 9.99
N GLN A 106 -6.45 19.55 11.25
CA GLN A 106 -5.20 20.17 11.68
C GLN A 106 -4.88 19.76 13.12
N PHE A 107 -3.69 19.25 13.35
CA PHE A 107 -3.15 19.12 14.71
C PHE A 107 -2.77 20.50 15.25
N ILE A 108 -3.16 20.80 16.50
CA ILE A 108 -2.85 22.05 17.19
C ILE A 108 -1.68 21.84 18.13
N ASP A 109 -1.79 20.81 19.00
CA ASP A 109 -0.75 20.37 19.89
C ASP A 109 -0.66 18.83 19.76
N PHE A 110 0.53 18.34 19.41
CA PHE A 110 0.74 16.92 19.22
C PHE A 110 2.16 16.54 19.68
N PRO A 111 2.33 15.51 20.53
CA PRO A 111 3.65 15.14 21.05
C PRO A 111 4.57 14.66 19.93
N GLU A 112 5.84 15.01 20.01
CA GLU A 112 6.87 14.56 19.07
C GLU A 112 7.51 13.24 19.53
N ARG A 113 7.54 13.01 20.84
CA ARG A 113 8.16 11.83 21.45
C ARG A 113 7.51 11.52 22.80
N VAL A 114 7.84 10.37 23.34
CA VAL A 114 7.43 9.97 24.69
C VAL A 114 8.25 10.75 25.73
N GLU A 115 7.59 11.54 26.56
CA GLU A 115 8.19 12.33 27.63
C GLU A 115 7.64 11.88 28.99
N GLY A 116 8.54 11.75 29.99
CA GLY A 116 8.14 11.31 31.33
C GLY A 116 8.27 9.80 31.57
N GLU A 117 7.65 9.30 32.61
CA GLU A 117 7.79 7.94 33.11
C GLU A 117 6.55 7.09 32.81
N VAL A 118 6.78 5.80 32.53
CA VAL A 118 5.73 4.80 32.45
C VAL A 118 5.25 4.48 33.86
N GLN A 119 3.95 4.52 34.06
CA GLN A 119 3.31 4.07 35.29
C GLN A 119 3.21 2.55 35.27
N GLN A 120 3.47 1.90 36.39
CA GLN A 120 3.46 0.46 36.50
C GLN A 120 2.72 0.01 37.76
N MET A 121 1.87 -1.00 37.61
CA MET A 121 1.16 -1.66 38.69
C MET A 121 1.56 -3.13 38.72
N VAL A 122 1.82 -3.68 39.91
CA VAL A 122 2.25 -5.07 40.09
C VAL A 122 1.31 -5.74 41.08
N ALA A 123 0.94 -6.98 40.85
CA ALA A 123 0.11 -7.81 41.70
C ALA A 123 0.86 -9.07 42.14
N HIS A 124 0.86 -9.38 43.43
CA HIS A 124 1.45 -10.58 44.03
C HIS A 124 0.36 -11.54 44.53
N SER A 125 -0.86 -11.13 44.55
CA SER A 125 -2.02 -11.93 44.97
C SER A 125 -3.27 -11.63 44.12
N VAL A 126 -4.29 -12.46 44.22
CA VAL A 126 -5.56 -12.26 43.50
C VAL A 126 -6.26 -10.98 43.97
N GLU A 127 -6.15 -10.64 45.25
CA GLU A 127 -6.71 -9.40 45.81
C GLU A 127 -6.03 -8.16 45.23
N GLU A 128 -4.70 -8.17 45.12
CA GLU A 128 -3.93 -7.10 44.50
C GLU A 128 -4.21 -7.01 43.00
N GLU A 129 -4.39 -8.17 42.32
CA GLU A 129 -4.78 -8.20 40.91
C GLU A 129 -6.17 -7.57 40.69
N ILE A 130 -7.14 -7.86 41.55
CA ILE A 130 -8.47 -7.23 41.48
C ILE A 130 -8.36 -5.71 41.62
N GLU A 131 -7.57 -5.24 42.59
CA GLU A 131 -7.36 -3.79 42.78
C GLU A 131 -6.66 -3.16 41.55
N MET A 132 -5.64 -3.82 41.02
CA MET A 132 -4.95 -3.42 39.80
C MET A 132 -5.87 -3.32 38.60
N LEU A 133 -6.69 -4.34 38.34
CA LEU A 133 -7.67 -4.36 37.26
C LEU A 133 -8.74 -3.28 37.42
N LEU A 134 -9.22 -3.03 38.64
CA LEU A 134 -10.19 -1.94 38.89
C LEU A 134 -9.58 -0.56 38.62
N LYS A 135 -8.31 -0.33 39.00
CA LYS A 135 -7.59 0.91 38.66
C LYS A 135 -7.41 1.03 37.17
N MET A 136 -7.01 -0.07 36.49
CA MET A 136 -6.87 -0.06 35.03
C MET A 136 -8.20 0.21 34.32
N CYS A 137 -9.32 -0.35 34.78
CA CYS A 137 -10.63 -0.02 34.25
C CYS A 137 -10.92 1.49 34.36
N ASP A 138 -10.60 2.12 35.49
CA ASP A 138 -10.76 3.57 35.64
C ASP A 138 -9.87 4.37 34.66
N VAL A 139 -8.62 3.95 34.46
CA VAL A 139 -7.71 4.57 33.48
C VAL A 139 -8.28 4.46 32.06
N LEU A 140 -8.71 3.27 31.65
CA LEU A 140 -9.25 3.02 30.33
C LEU A 140 -10.56 3.78 30.07
N GLN A 141 -11.45 3.89 31.08
CA GLN A 141 -12.69 4.66 30.98
C GLN A 141 -12.49 6.16 30.83
N ASN A 142 -11.37 6.69 31.33
CA ASN A 142 -11.01 8.10 31.23
C ASN A 142 -10.12 8.42 30.01
N SER A 143 -9.90 7.45 29.13
CA SER A 143 -9.12 7.61 27.90
C SER A 143 -10.03 7.76 26.71
N ASP A 144 -9.67 8.62 25.75
CA ASP A 144 -10.37 8.76 24.48
C ASP A 144 -9.88 7.71 23.46
N ILE A 145 -8.58 7.38 23.52
CA ILE A 145 -7.94 6.36 22.67
C ILE A 145 -7.11 5.42 23.54
N ILE A 146 -7.26 4.14 23.32
CA ILE A 146 -6.51 3.07 23.97
C ILE A 146 -5.59 2.44 22.91
N THR A 147 -4.33 2.26 23.22
CA THR A 147 -3.35 1.78 22.26
C THR A 147 -2.34 0.79 22.82
N GLY A 148 -1.83 -0.07 21.96
CA GLY A 148 -0.78 -1.05 22.21
C GLY A 148 -0.47 -1.82 20.94
N HIS A 149 0.53 -2.70 20.99
CA HIS A 149 0.95 -3.48 19.83
C HIS A 149 0.31 -4.87 19.83
N ASN A 150 -0.63 -5.13 18.93
CA ASN A 150 -1.52 -6.31 18.94
C ASN A 150 -2.51 -6.29 20.14
N ILE A 151 -2.83 -5.12 20.61
CA ILE A 151 -3.65 -4.92 21.80
C ILE A 151 -5.03 -5.60 21.71
N ILE A 152 -5.67 -5.54 20.54
CA ILE A 152 -6.99 -6.16 20.32
C ILE A 152 -6.90 -7.69 20.35
N GLY A 153 -5.79 -8.25 19.83
CA GLY A 153 -5.60 -9.69 19.73
C GLY A 153 -5.03 -10.34 20.99
N PHE A 154 -4.44 -9.57 21.92
CA PHE A 154 -3.81 -10.11 23.10
C PHE A 154 -4.23 -9.36 24.39
N ASP A 155 -3.73 -8.18 24.66
CA ASP A 155 -3.88 -7.52 25.96
C ASP A 155 -5.33 -7.28 26.37
N ASN A 156 -6.12 -6.69 25.49
CA ASN A 156 -7.55 -6.52 25.71
C ASN A 156 -8.25 -7.85 25.96
N LEU A 157 -7.91 -8.88 25.18
CA LEU A 157 -8.52 -10.19 25.30
C LEU A 157 -8.18 -10.86 26.64
N GLN A 158 -6.92 -10.79 27.06
CA GLN A 158 -6.49 -11.35 28.33
C GLN A 158 -7.16 -10.63 29.51
N ILE A 159 -7.20 -9.29 29.52
CA ILE A 159 -7.93 -8.50 30.53
C ILE A 159 -9.43 -8.89 30.55
N TYR A 160 -10.06 -8.98 29.39
CA TYR A 160 -11.47 -9.34 29.27
C TYR A 160 -11.74 -10.74 29.87
N GLU A 161 -10.95 -11.73 29.47
CA GLU A 161 -11.12 -13.13 29.92
C GLU A 161 -10.77 -13.27 31.41
N ARG A 162 -9.76 -12.54 31.87
CA ARG A 162 -9.38 -12.57 33.28
C ARG A 162 -10.45 -11.96 34.18
N ILE A 163 -11.01 -10.79 33.83
CA ILE A 163 -12.14 -10.21 34.56
C ILE A 163 -13.33 -11.19 34.60
N GLN A 164 -13.64 -11.86 33.50
CA GLN A 164 -14.71 -12.88 33.49
C GLN A 164 -14.42 -14.05 34.44
N SER A 165 -13.16 -14.51 34.49
CA SER A 165 -12.75 -15.57 35.40
C SER A 165 -12.87 -15.14 36.87
N ILE A 166 -12.42 -13.95 37.22
CA ILE A 166 -12.53 -13.37 38.56
C ILE A 166 -14.00 -13.24 38.98
N LEU A 167 -14.87 -12.74 38.11
CA LEU A 167 -16.32 -12.60 38.37
C LEU A 167 -17.02 -13.97 38.64
N LYS A 168 -16.47 -15.07 38.15
CA LYS A 168 -16.99 -16.41 38.36
C LYS A 168 -16.45 -17.11 39.60
N ASN A 169 -15.20 -16.88 39.93
CA ASN A 169 -14.42 -17.78 40.79
C ASN A 169 -13.83 -17.11 42.04
N ALA A 170 -13.72 -15.77 42.10
CA ALA A 170 -13.06 -15.09 43.20
C ALA A 170 -13.95 -15.02 44.46
N ALA A 171 -13.58 -15.75 45.49
CA ALA A 171 -14.29 -15.74 46.78
C ALA A 171 -14.08 -14.44 47.57
N THR A 172 -13.03 -13.70 47.27
CA THR A 172 -12.67 -12.45 47.95
C THR A 172 -13.27 -11.20 47.31
N LEU A 173 -13.98 -11.34 46.18
CA LEU A 173 -14.55 -10.25 45.43
C LEU A 173 -15.81 -9.68 46.15
N SER A 174 -15.80 -8.40 46.52
CA SER A 174 -16.96 -7.76 47.09
C SER A 174 -18.04 -7.46 46.02
N ASP A 175 -19.29 -7.35 46.41
CA ASP A 175 -20.41 -7.01 45.53
C ASP A 175 -20.16 -5.70 44.74
N ARG A 176 -19.53 -4.70 45.36
CA ARG A 176 -19.21 -3.41 44.74
C ARG A 176 -18.16 -3.56 43.67
N GLU A 177 -17.10 -4.31 43.90
CA GLU A 177 -16.05 -4.59 42.95
C GLU A 177 -16.59 -5.42 41.78
N ALA A 178 -17.38 -6.46 42.10
CA ALA A 178 -18.04 -7.27 41.08
C ALA A 178 -18.95 -6.42 40.17
N GLN A 179 -19.68 -5.46 40.74
CA GLN A 179 -20.52 -4.57 39.95
C GLN A 179 -19.70 -3.66 39.04
N ARG A 180 -18.59 -3.07 39.52
CA ARG A 180 -17.72 -2.22 38.71
C ARG A 180 -17.10 -3.00 37.52
N LEU A 181 -16.60 -4.19 37.74
CA LEU A 181 -16.04 -5.04 36.70
C LEU A 181 -17.09 -5.47 35.66
N ARG A 182 -18.35 -5.80 36.11
CA ARG A 182 -19.46 -6.08 35.18
C ARG A 182 -19.81 -4.88 34.33
N VAL A 183 -19.95 -3.69 34.95
CA VAL A 183 -20.23 -2.45 34.19
C VAL A 183 -19.16 -2.18 33.17
N PHE A 184 -17.89 -2.38 33.50
CA PHE A 184 -16.80 -2.25 32.53
C PHE A 184 -16.98 -3.20 31.35
N LEU A 185 -17.17 -4.51 31.61
CA LEU A 185 -17.34 -5.49 30.53
C LEU A 185 -18.59 -5.23 29.68
N ASP A 186 -19.70 -4.81 30.31
CA ASP A 186 -20.97 -4.62 29.61
C ASP A 186 -21.04 -3.33 28.80
N THR A 187 -20.27 -2.30 29.22
CA THR A 187 -20.36 -0.94 28.65
C THR A 187 -19.14 -0.58 27.79
N TYR A 188 -17.95 -1.00 28.21
CA TYR A 188 -16.69 -0.55 27.62
C TYR A 188 -15.90 -1.65 26.91
N ALA A 189 -16.37 -2.91 26.95
CA ALA A 189 -15.65 -4.03 26.34
C ALA A 189 -16.57 -4.86 25.44
N ARG A 190 -16.03 -5.29 24.32
CA ARG A 190 -16.71 -6.21 23.40
C ARG A 190 -15.77 -7.34 22.98
N ARG A 191 -16.17 -8.57 23.19
CA ARG A 191 -15.54 -9.76 22.63
C ARG A 191 -16.11 -10.03 21.24
N ASP A 192 -15.27 -10.27 20.27
CA ASP A 192 -15.68 -10.56 18.90
C ASP A 192 -14.86 -11.71 18.30
N GLN A 193 -15.41 -12.35 17.29
CA GLN A 193 -14.65 -13.23 16.40
C GLN A 193 -14.46 -12.50 15.08
N SER A 194 -13.32 -11.86 14.92
CA SER A 194 -12.98 -11.17 13.70
C SER A 194 -11.98 -11.95 12.86
N TYR A 195 -12.02 -11.70 11.54
CA TYR A 195 -11.03 -12.21 10.63
C TYR A 195 -9.84 -11.26 10.60
N HIS A 196 -8.80 -11.53 11.38
CA HIS A 196 -7.54 -10.83 11.26
C HIS A 196 -6.67 -11.50 10.20
N PHE A 197 -6.32 -10.75 9.14
CA PHE A 197 -5.44 -11.22 8.06
C PHE A 197 -5.83 -12.58 7.44
N GLY A 198 -7.14 -12.84 7.32
CA GLY A 198 -7.66 -14.05 6.68
C GLY A 198 -7.77 -15.27 7.60
N THR A 199 -7.43 -15.17 8.88
CA THR A 199 -7.62 -16.19 9.89
C THR A 199 -8.66 -15.77 10.92
N PRO A 200 -9.62 -16.65 11.30
CA PRO A 200 -10.52 -16.38 12.42
C PRO A 200 -9.71 -16.24 13.72
N GLN A 201 -9.86 -15.14 14.41
CA GLN A 201 -9.21 -14.89 15.69
C GLN A 201 -10.21 -14.32 16.68
N THR A 202 -10.18 -14.78 17.92
CA THR A 202 -10.93 -14.15 19.00
C THR A 202 -10.20 -12.89 19.41
N THR A 203 -10.95 -11.79 19.58
CA THR A 203 -10.43 -10.47 19.91
C THR A 203 -11.27 -9.81 20.96
N ALA A 204 -10.73 -8.82 21.65
CA ALA A 204 -11.51 -7.92 22.47
C ALA A 204 -11.20 -6.46 22.13
N ILE A 205 -12.27 -5.69 21.97
CA ILE A 205 -12.21 -4.25 21.68
C ILE A 205 -12.67 -3.51 22.93
N PHE A 206 -11.88 -2.53 23.36
CA PHE A 206 -12.25 -1.62 24.43
C PHE A 206 -12.61 -0.25 23.87
N TYR A 207 -13.63 0.35 24.44
CA TYR A 207 -14.13 1.66 24.03
C TYR A 207 -13.63 2.77 24.97
N PRO A 208 -13.55 4.02 24.48
CA PRO A 208 -14.19 4.54 23.27
C PRO A 208 -13.52 4.18 21.95
N ALA A 209 -12.16 4.05 21.88
CA ALA A 209 -11.48 3.67 20.65
C ALA A 209 -10.21 2.84 20.92
N SER A 210 -10.07 1.68 20.28
CA SER A 210 -8.88 0.83 20.33
C SER A 210 -8.03 1.05 19.07
N PHE A 211 -6.86 1.66 19.26
CA PHE A 211 -5.88 1.91 18.21
C PHE A 211 -4.75 0.87 18.26
N ASP A 212 -4.87 -0.19 17.49
CA ASP A 212 -3.87 -1.27 17.45
C ASP A 212 -2.70 -0.89 16.53
N THR A 213 -1.51 -0.68 17.11
CA THR A 213 -0.32 -0.25 16.35
C THR A 213 0.21 -1.32 15.40
N LEU A 214 -0.01 -2.62 15.66
CA LEU A 214 0.32 -3.69 14.72
C LEU A 214 -0.54 -3.58 13.45
N GLN A 215 -1.84 -3.37 13.62
CA GLN A 215 -2.75 -3.21 12.48
C GLN A 215 -2.46 -1.92 11.72
N ALA A 216 -2.17 -0.83 12.42
CA ALA A 216 -1.79 0.44 11.80
C ALA A 216 -0.48 0.32 11.01
N ALA A 217 0.55 -0.33 11.56
CA ALA A 217 1.79 -0.60 10.84
C ALA A 217 1.57 -1.41 9.56
N ARG A 218 0.72 -2.45 9.62
CA ARG A 218 0.32 -3.24 8.44
C ARG A 218 -0.50 -2.46 7.43
N LYS A 219 -1.27 -1.50 7.87
CA LYS A 219 -2.07 -0.62 7.00
C LYS A 219 -1.20 0.31 6.17
N PHE A 220 -0.19 0.92 6.78
CA PHE A 220 0.58 2.00 6.17
C PHE A 220 1.91 1.55 5.58
N TYR A 221 2.48 0.42 6.03
CA TYR A 221 3.82 -0.02 5.65
C TYR A 221 3.87 -1.49 5.25
N THR A 222 4.86 -1.81 4.44
CA THR A 222 5.21 -3.19 4.10
C THR A 222 6.54 -3.51 4.77
N LEU A 223 6.51 -4.29 5.85
CA LEU A 223 7.68 -4.64 6.66
C LEU A 223 7.98 -6.14 6.52
N ASP A 224 9.24 -6.51 6.69
CA ASP A 224 9.66 -7.91 6.76
C ASP A 224 9.18 -8.60 8.05
N SER A 225 9.08 -7.83 9.14
CA SER A 225 8.56 -8.24 10.44
C SER A 225 7.73 -7.13 11.05
N TYR A 226 6.62 -7.50 11.67
CA TYR A 226 5.72 -6.58 12.38
C TYR A 226 5.78 -6.84 13.91
N SER A 227 6.91 -7.29 14.45
CA SER A 227 7.11 -7.29 15.90
C SER A 227 7.24 -5.86 16.43
N LEU A 228 7.00 -5.66 17.73
CA LEU A 228 7.10 -4.35 18.36
C LEU A 228 8.45 -3.70 18.04
N SER A 229 9.56 -4.36 18.38
CA SER A 229 10.92 -3.86 18.16
C SER A 229 11.25 -3.61 16.68
N SER A 230 10.84 -4.53 15.77
CA SER A 230 11.06 -4.31 14.31
C SER A 230 10.27 -3.13 13.76
N THR A 231 9.08 -2.88 14.29
CA THR A 231 8.25 -1.74 13.91
C THR A 231 8.84 -0.44 14.44
N ALA A 232 9.27 -0.42 15.72
CA ALA A 232 9.91 0.73 16.35
C ALA A 232 11.23 1.11 15.64
N GLU A 233 12.07 0.12 15.33
CA GLU A 233 13.32 0.32 14.57
C GLU A 233 13.06 0.92 13.19
N PHE A 234 12.10 0.35 12.43
CA PHE A 234 11.76 0.85 11.10
C PHE A 234 11.25 2.30 11.12
N LEU A 235 10.48 2.68 12.15
CA LEU A 235 9.95 4.03 12.31
C LEU A 235 10.96 5.00 12.92
N GLY A 236 12.15 4.52 13.34
CA GLY A 236 13.19 5.34 13.97
C GLY A 236 12.84 5.78 15.39
N VAL A 237 11.93 5.08 16.07
CA VAL A 237 11.47 5.38 17.44
C VAL A 237 11.86 4.32 18.47
N GLY A 238 12.67 3.33 18.08
CA GLY A 238 13.11 2.23 18.93
C GLY A 238 14.06 2.69 20.04
N ILE A 239 14.03 1.99 21.17
CA ILE A 239 14.92 2.21 22.33
C ILE A 239 16.28 1.55 22.02
N PRO A 240 17.40 2.31 22.07
CA PRO A 240 18.74 1.71 21.96
C PRO A 240 18.97 0.70 23.08
N ASP A 241 19.59 -0.44 22.76
CA ASP A 241 19.97 -1.49 23.73
C ASP A 241 18.77 -2.01 24.55
N ARG A 242 17.57 -2.01 23.98
CA ARG A 242 16.34 -2.50 24.60
C ARG A 242 16.52 -3.93 25.15
N LEU A 243 15.99 -4.15 26.36
CA LEU A 243 15.94 -5.47 26.96
C LEU A 243 15.00 -6.39 26.16
N ASP A 244 15.46 -7.58 25.82
CA ASP A 244 14.66 -8.63 25.16
C ASP A 244 14.59 -9.86 26.09
N LEU A 245 13.36 -10.26 26.43
CA LEU A 245 13.10 -11.41 27.29
C LEU A 245 12.24 -12.43 26.54
N ASP A 246 12.59 -13.70 26.70
CA ASP A 246 11.70 -14.77 26.25
C ASP A 246 10.51 -14.90 27.22
N PRO A 247 9.29 -15.20 26.72
CA PRO A 247 8.12 -15.39 27.60
C PRO A 247 8.31 -16.45 28.67
N GLU A 248 9.21 -17.43 28.47
CA GLU A 248 9.55 -18.48 29.43
C GLU A 248 10.46 -17.98 30.58
N ASP A 249 11.11 -16.81 30.38
CA ASP A 249 12.04 -16.21 31.34
C ASP A 249 11.40 -15.09 32.16
N LEU A 250 10.12 -14.81 31.97
CA LEU A 250 9.40 -13.79 32.73
C LEU A 250 9.21 -14.22 34.17
N ALA A 251 9.58 -13.34 35.10
CA ALA A 251 9.42 -13.50 36.54
C ALA A 251 9.07 -12.14 37.18
N LEU A 252 8.52 -12.17 38.39
CA LEU A 252 8.24 -10.91 39.14
C LEU A 252 9.54 -10.32 39.68
N ASP A 253 10.36 -9.76 38.81
CA ASP A 253 11.67 -9.14 39.15
C ASP A 253 11.89 -7.85 38.37
N GLU A 254 12.99 -7.12 38.73
CA GLU A 254 13.29 -5.82 38.11
C GLU A 254 13.56 -5.93 36.62
N ARG A 255 14.04 -7.06 36.09
CA ARG A 255 14.26 -7.24 34.65
C ARG A 255 12.92 -7.24 33.87
N THR A 256 11.94 -7.97 34.39
CA THR A 256 10.59 -7.99 33.79
C THR A 256 9.89 -6.64 33.94
N PHE A 257 10.11 -5.94 35.09
CA PHE A 257 9.56 -4.59 35.24
C PHE A 257 10.19 -3.61 34.25
N GLN A 258 11.50 -3.68 34.02
CA GLN A 258 12.18 -2.87 33.01
C GLN A 258 11.68 -3.21 31.60
N TYR A 259 11.57 -4.50 31.28
CA TYR A 259 11.08 -4.99 29.98
C TYR A 259 9.68 -4.42 29.67
N ASN A 260 8.72 -4.56 30.60
CA ASN A 260 7.37 -4.02 30.43
C ASN A 260 7.37 -2.47 30.28
N ARG A 261 8.22 -1.74 31.06
CA ARG A 261 8.33 -0.27 30.89
C ARG A 261 8.86 0.12 29.51
N GLU A 262 9.83 -0.63 28.98
CA GLU A 262 10.39 -0.39 27.65
C GLU A 262 9.37 -0.71 26.54
N ASP A 263 8.59 -1.80 26.68
CA ASP A 263 7.52 -2.16 25.76
C ASP A 263 6.43 -1.09 25.69
N VAL A 264 5.92 -0.63 26.83
CA VAL A 264 4.94 0.46 26.87
C VAL A 264 5.49 1.73 26.23
N ARG A 265 6.76 2.05 26.45
CA ARG A 265 7.40 3.24 25.88
C ARG A 265 7.54 3.16 24.37
N GLU A 266 7.93 2.01 23.82
CA GLU A 266 7.97 1.78 22.38
C GLU A 266 6.57 1.78 21.75
N GLN A 267 5.60 1.14 22.40
CA GLN A 267 4.20 1.16 21.94
C GLN A 267 3.65 2.58 21.87
N ALA A 268 3.89 3.40 22.88
CA ALA A 268 3.50 4.81 22.91
C ALA A 268 4.20 5.61 21.78
N ALA A 269 5.49 5.39 21.57
CA ALA A 269 6.25 6.07 20.51
C ALA A 269 5.73 5.69 19.11
N ILE A 270 5.45 4.41 18.88
CA ILE A 270 4.82 3.94 17.62
C ILE A 270 3.43 4.55 17.45
N ALA A 271 2.64 4.63 18.53
CA ALA A 271 1.30 5.22 18.48
C ALA A 271 1.35 6.71 18.14
N ILE A 272 2.23 7.48 18.76
CA ILE A 272 2.49 8.90 18.45
C ILE A 272 2.82 9.06 16.95
N TYR A 273 3.67 8.19 16.41
CA TYR A 273 4.04 8.23 15.00
C TYR A 273 2.85 7.89 14.08
N LEU A 274 2.15 6.77 14.33
CA LEU A 274 1.12 6.26 13.42
C LEU A 274 -0.22 7.00 13.51
N LEU A 275 -0.55 7.61 14.65
CA LEU A 275 -1.75 8.43 14.82
C LEU A 275 -1.78 9.64 13.88
N GLN A 276 -0.59 10.18 13.53
CA GLN A 276 -0.48 11.28 12.57
C GLN A 276 -1.00 10.91 11.17
N GLN A 277 -0.99 9.63 10.83
CA GLN A 277 -1.54 9.10 9.55
C GLN A 277 -2.97 8.59 9.72
N ALA A 278 -3.23 7.89 10.82
CA ALA A 278 -4.48 7.18 11.02
C ALA A 278 -5.65 8.11 11.38
N LEU A 279 -5.41 9.12 12.22
CA LEU A 279 -6.47 10.00 12.71
C LEU A 279 -7.08 10.87 11.58
N PRO A 280 -6.28 11.55 10.74
CA PRO A 280 -6.82 12.28 9.59
C PRO A 280 -7.56 11.38 8.59
N LEU A 281 -7.09 10.14 8.43
CA LEU A 281 -7.75 9.17 7.55
C LEU A 281 -9.08 8.68 8.15
N ALA A 282 -9.13 8.37 9.45
CA ALA A 282 -10.35 8.01 10.17
C ALA A 282 -11.38 9.13 10.10
N PHE A 283 -10.96 10.37 10.36
CA PHE A 283 -11.78 11.56 10.21
C PHE A 283 -12.35 11.71 8.79
N THR A 284 -11.50 11.61 7.77
CA THR A 284 -11.90 11.81 6.37
C THR A 284 -12.86 10.73 5.91
N THR A 285 -12.61 9.48 6.28
CA THR A 285 -13.46 8.34 5.89
C THR A 285 -14.72 8.21 6.72
N GLY A 286 -14.71 8.70 7.97
CA GLY A 286 -15.77 8.50 8.96
C GLY A 286 -15.75 7.11 9.60
N MET A 287 -14.66 6.35 9.45
CA MET A 287 -14.53 5.01 10.02
C MET A 287 -13.78 5.05 11.36
N PRO A 288 -14.27 4.38 12.40
CA PRO A 288 -13.50 4.19 13.62
C PRO A 288 -12.26 3.31 13.36
N PHE A 289 -11.25 3.36 14.22
CA PHE A 289 -9.98 2.66 14.00
C PHE A 289 -10.14 1.15 13.84
N GLU A 290 -11.01 0.54 14.65
CA GLU A 290 -11.27 -0.90 14.65
C GLU A 290 -11.85 -1.39 13.31
N LEU A 291 -12.51 -0.51 12.58
CA LEU A 291 -13.03 -0.80 11.25
C LEU A 291 -12.05 -0.36 10.15
N LEU A 292 -11.39 0.77 10.33
CA LEU A 292 -10.49 1.36 9.34
C LEU A 292 -9.20 0.54 9.16
N LEU A 293 -8.53 0.21 10.27
CA LEU A 293 -7.19 -0.39 10.22
C LEU A 293 -7.16 -1.76 9.52
N PRO A 294 -8.06 -2.71 9.82
CA PRO A 294 -8.10 -3.98 9.12
C PRO A 294 -8.73 -3.91 7.72
N SER A 295 -9.37 -2.79 7.36
CA SER A 295 -10.10 -2.67 6.10
C SER A 295 -9.18 -2.41 4.91
N GLY A 296 -9.45 -3.10 3.80
CA GLY A 296 -8.90 -2.74 2.50
C GLY A 296 -9.53 -1.46 1.91
N ALA A 297 -8.93 -0.95 0.85
CA ALA A 297 -9.39 0.27 0.19
C ALA A 297 -10.86 0.18 -0.30
N THR A 298 -11.27 -0.97 -0.81
CA THR A 298 -12.63 -1.20 -1.31
C THR A 298 -13.68 -0.97 -0.21
N LYS A 299 -13.46 -1.54 0.99
CA LYS A 299 -14.41 -1.37 2.10
C LYS A 299 -14.45 0.08 2.60
N MET A 300 -13.30 0.74 2.65
CA MET A 300 -13.20 2.14 3.03
C MET A 300 -14.02 3.04 2.08
N TRP A 301 -13.88 2.85 0.77
CA TRP A 301 -14.64 3.61 -0.21
C TRP A 301 -16.13 3.27 -0.24
N ASP A 302 -16.47 2.00 -0.03
CA ASP A 302 -17.86 1.57 0.10
C ASP A 302 -18.53 2.24 1.31
N PHE A 303 -17.84 2.31 2.44
CA PHE A 303 -18.32 2.98 3.66
C PHE A 303 -18.54 4.49 3.44
N MET A 304 -17.58 5.19 2.84
CA MET A 304 -17.73 6.61 2.51
C MET A 304 -18.91 6.87 1.55
N ALA A 305 -19.11 5.99 0.57
CA ALA A 305 -20.23 6.10 -0.34
C ALA A 305 -21.57 5.81 0.36
N MET A 306 -21.61 4.86 1.30
CA MET A 306 -22.81 4.59 2.11
C MET A 306 -23.22 5.79 2.96
N ILE A 307 -22.28 6.51 3.57
CA ILE A 307 -22.57 7.75 4.32
C ILE A 307 -23.27 8.76 3.41
N ARG A 308 -22.77 8.96 2.18
CA ARG A 308 -23.39 9.89 1.23
C ARG A 308 -24.75 9.37 0.73
N ALA A 309 -24.86 8.07 0.52
CA ALA A 309 -26.14 7.46 0.18
C ALA A 309 -27.18 7.70 1.27
N ALA A 310 -26.84 7.48 2.53
CA ALA A 310 -27.71 7.74 3.67
C ALA A 310 -28.08 9.24 3.78
N LYS A 311 -27.11 10.14 3.64
CA LYS A 311 -27.29 11.61 3.66
C LYS A 311 -28.27 12.05 2.54
N HIS A 312 -28.10 11.55 1.34
CA HIS A 312 -28.93 11.89 0.17
C HIS A 312 -30.16 10.99 0.01
N ARG A 313 -30.49 10.17 1.02
CA ARG A 313 -31.63 9.24 1.01
C ARG A 313 -31.66 8.30 -0.21
N LYS A 314 -30.45 7.91 -0.68
CA LYS A 314 -30.26 6.89 -1.71
C LYS A 314 -30.08 5.51 -1.07
N ILE A 315 -30.48 4.47 -1.77
CA ILE A 315 -30.28 3.07 -1.35
C ILE A 315 -29.22 2.46 -2.24
N MET A 316 -28.25 1.78 -1.64
CA MET A 316 -27.19 1.10 -2.36
C MET A 316 -27.54 -0.38 -2.59
N PRO A 317 -27.09 -0.96 -3.72
CA PRO A 317 -27.27 -2.38 -3.96
C PRO A 317 -26.51 -3.21 -2.90
N ALA A 318 -27.01 -4.41 -2.59
CA ALA A 318 -26.25 -5.36 -1.79
C ALA A 318 -25.03 -5.87 -2.57
N THR A 319 -23.97 -6.24 -1.83
CA THR A 319 -22.88 -7.04 -2.39
C THR A 319 -23.37 -8.47 -2.66
N CYS A 320 -22.74 -9.16 -3.61
CA CYS A 320 -23.11 -10.54 -3.88
C CYS A 320 -22.58 -11.46 -2.77
N ARG A 321 -23.42 -12.34 -2.24
CA ARG A 321 -23.00 -13.30 -1.23
C ARG A 321 -22.05 -14.35 -1.81
N ALA A 322 -21.03 -14.74 -1.03
CA ALA A 322 -20.15 -15.86 -1.40
C ALA A 322 -20.91 -17.18 -1.59
N LEU A 323 -22.06 -17.34 -0.92
CA LEU A 323 -22.96 -18.50 -1.05
C LEU A 323 -23.58 -18.60 -2.45
N ASP A 324 -23.92 -17.47 -3.08
CA ASP A 324 -24.49 -17.46 -4.44
C ASP A 324 -23.46 -17.93 -5.47
N VAL A 325 -22.19 -17.62 -5.23
CA VAL A 325 -21.08 -18.12 -6.04
C VAL A 325 -20.83 -19.60 -5.80
N ALA A 326 -20.86 -20.05 -4.56
CA ALA A 326 -20.65 -21.45 -4.21
C ALA A 326 -21.76 -22.36 -4.77
N SER A 327 -23.03 -21.93 -4.70
CA SER A 327 -24.15 -22.67 -5.29
C SER A 327 -24.10 -22.67 -6.83
N ALA A 328 -23.55 -21.61 -7.44
CA ALA A 328 -23.34 -21.50 -8.87
C ALA A 328 -22.31 -22.52 -9.40
N VAL A 329 -21.19 -22.66 -8.68
CA VAL A 329 -20.11 -23.60 -9.06
C VAL A 329 -20.48 -25.05 -8.76
N GLY A 330 -21.23 -25.32 -7.66
CA GLY A 330 -21.70 -26.66 -7.30
C GLY A 330 -22.59 -27.31 -8.37
N THR A 331 -23.35 -26.51 -9.12
CA THR A 331 -24.17 -27.01 -10.26
C THR A 331 -23.36 -27.33 -11.51
N MET A 332 -22.08 -26.95 -11.58
CA MET A 332 -21.17 -27.26 -12.70
C MET A 332 -20.27 -28.49 -12.42
N GLY A 333 -20.51 -29.24 -11.35
CA GLY A 333 -19.78 -30.46 -11.00
C GLY A 333 -18.41 -30.24 -10.34
N ALA A 334 -18.09 -29.00 -9.95
CA ALA A 334 -16.85 -28.68 -9.24
C ALA A 334 -16.94 -29.03 -7.74
N THR A 335 -15.86 -29.49 -7.17
CA THR A 335 -15.74 -29.78 -5.73
C THR A 335 -15.64 -28.49 -4.90
N LYS A 336 -15.96 -28.56 -3.59
CA LYS A 336 -15.80 -27.43 -2.65
C LYS A 336 -14.36 -26.89 -2.61
N GLN A 337 -13.37 -27.75 -2.86
CA GLN A 337 -11.96 -27.34 -2.93
C GLN A 337 -11.62 -26.59 -4.20
N GLU A 338 -12.17 -26.98 -5.35
CA GLU A 338 -12.05 -26.28 -6.62
C GLU A 338 -12.75 -24.93 -6.57
N ILE A 339 -13.91 -24.86 -5.92
CA ILE A 339 -14.64 -23.62 -5.65
C ILE A 339 -13.80 -22.66 -4.79
N ALA A 340 -13.19 -23.14 -3.72
CA ALA A 340 -12.33 -22.34 -2.84
C ALA A 340 -11.02 -21.92 -3.52
N GLN A 341 -10.51 -22.72 -4.45
CA GLN A 341 -9.32 -22.42 -5.24
C GLN A 341 -9.61 -21.44 -6.39
N ALA A 342 -10.74 -21.61 -7.07
CA ALA A 342 -11.24 -20.63 -8.08
C ALA A 342 -11.62 -19.30 -7.44
N ALA A 343 -12.05 -19.31 -6.20
CA ALA A 343 -12.42 -18.15 -5.42
C ALA A 343 -11.24 -17.28 -4.91
N ARG A 344 -10.01 -17.56 -5.33
CA ARG A 344 -8.83 -16.75 -4.93
C ARG A 344 -8.81 -15.35 -5.55
N SER A 345 -9.40 -15.13 -6.69
CA SER A 345 -9.63 -13.79 -7.21
C SER A 345 -11.13 -13.45 -7.16
N ASN A 346 -11.45 -12.22 -6.72
CA ASN A 346 -12.84 -11.77 -6.65
C ASN A 346 -13.48 -11.65 -8.05
N ALA A 347 -12.66 -11.43 -9.08
CA ALA A 347 -13.09 -11.38 -10.47
C ALA A 347 -13.54 -12.75 -10.99
N GLU A 348 -12.84 -13.85 -10.64
CA GLU A 348 -13.23 -15.22 -11.01
C GLU A 348 -14.55 -15.63 -10.37
N LYS A 349 -14.84 -15.17 -9.15
CA LYS A 349 -16.13 -15.41 -8.47
C LYS A 349 -17.31 -14.81 -9.21
N GLU A 350 -17.16 -13.60 -9.71
CA GLU A 350 -18.22 -12.89 -10.44
C GLU A 350 -18.48 -13.52 -11.83
N VAL A 351 -17.42 -13.94 -12.53
CA VAL A 351 -17.55 -14.66 -13.80
C VAL A 351 -18.27 -16.00 -13.66
N LEU A 352 -17.92 -16.77 -12.64
CA LEU A 352 -18.59 -18.04 -12.37
C LEU A 352 -20.08 -17.83 -12.09
N ARG A 353 -20.43 -16.74 -11.41
CA ARG A 353 -21.82 -16.34 -11.19
C ARG A 353 -22.56 -15.98 -12.47
N VAL A 354 -21.96 -15.15 -13.32
CA VAL A 354 -22.52 -14.78 -14.62
C VAL A 354 -22.70 -16.00 -15.52
N ALA A 355 -21.72 -16.91 -15.55
CA ALA A 355 -21.79 -18.14 -16.34
C ALA A 355 -22.93 -19.09 -15.91
N LYS A 356 -23.37 -19.06 -14.64
CA LYS A 356 -24.47 -19.90 -14.14
C LYS A 356 -25.84 -19.46 -14.66
N TYR A 357 -26.07 -18.16 -14.78
CA TYR A 357 -27.41 -17.64 -15.11
C TYR A 357 -27.74 -17.73 -16.61
N GLY A 358 -26.79 -18.23 -17.45
CA GLY A 358 -27.06 -18.55 -18.86
C GLY A 358 -27.64 -17.40 -19.67
N GLU A 359 -28.53 -17.71 -20.60
CA GLU A 359 -29.20 -16.75 -21.48
C GLU A 359 -30.26 -15.88 -20.77
N GLU A 360 -30.69 -16.27 -19.58
CA GLU A 360 -31.66 -15.53 -18.76
C GLU A 360 -30.99 -14.83 -17.58
N MET A 361 -30.12 -13.84 -17.87
CA MET A 361 -29.63 -12.99 -16.80
C MET A 361 -30.72 -12.04 -16.32
N PRO A 362 -30.95 -11.93 -14.98
CA PRO A 362 -31.86 -10.92 -14.47
C PRO A 362 -31.43 -9.51 -14.90
N ASP A 363 -32.37 -8.60 -15.18
CA ASP A 363 -32.15 -7.23 -15.63
C ASP A 363 -31.18 -6.41 -14.75
N TRP A 364 -30.97 -6.84 -13.54
CA TRP A 364 -30.04 -6.21 -12.58
C TRP A 364 -28.57 -6.68 -12.70
N VAL A 365 -28.28 -7.72 -13.48
CA VAL A 365 -26.92 -8.19 -13.81
C VAL A 365 -26.53 -7.58 -15.15
N GLU A 366 -26.39 -6.28 -15.18
CA GLU A 366 -25.87 -5.52 -16.32
C GLU A 366 -24.36 -5.72 -16.49
N TYR A 367 -23.89 -6.98 -16.74
CA TYR A 367 -22.47 -7.23 -16.93
C TYR A 367 -22.18 -8.06 -18.19
N PRO A 368 -22.34 -7.47 -19.37
CA PRO A 368 -21.97 -8.12 -20.62
C PRO A 368 -20.46 -8.31 -20.83
N PHE A 369 -19.60 -7.85 -19.87
CA PHE A 369 -18.15 -7.75 -20.05
C PHE A 369 -17.32 -8.80 -19.33
N LEU A 370 -17.88 -9.56 -18.45
CA LEU A 370 -17.23 -10.69 -17.87
C LEU A 370 -17.25 -11.83 -18.87
N LEU A 371 -16.33 -11.77 -19.82
CA LEU A 371 -16.16 -12.79 -20.83
C LEU A 371 -15.35 -13.92 -20.25
N TYR A 372 -16.03 -14.98 -19.87
CA TYR A 372 -15.41 -16.24 -19.55
C TYR A 372 -14.98 -16.92 -20.86
N ASP A 373 -13.69 -17.11 -21.05
CA ASP A 373 -13.19 -17.97 -22.11
C ASP A 373 -13.25 -19.43 -21.64
N GLN A 374 -14.21 -20.18 -22.18
CA GLN A 374 -14.39 -21.62 -21.89
C GLN A 374 -13.14 -22.45 -22.22
N ARG A 375 -12.28 -22.00 -23.15
CA ARG A 375 -11.07 -22.71 -23.57
C ARG A 375 -9.93 -22.55 -22.59
N THR A 376 -9.75 -21.35 -22.04
CA THR A 376 -8.67 -21.05 -21.08
C THR A 376 -9.08 -21.19 -19.63
N ARG A 377 -10.38 -21.39 -19.35
CA ARG A 377 -10.97 -21.30 -18.02
C ARG A 377 -10.59 -20.02 -17.27
N GLY A 378 -10.35 -18.95 -18.01
CA GLY A 378 -9.87 -17.67 -17.52
C GLY A 378 -10.78 -16.51 -17.88
N ILE A 379 -10.61 -15.41 -17.17
CA ILE A 379 -11.33 -14.17 -17.39
C ILE A 379 -10.56 -13.33 -18.39
N ALA A 380 -11.15 -13.06 -19.54
CA ALA A 380 -10.62 -12.09 -20.47
C ALA A 380 -11.27 -10.73 -20.22
N TYR A 381 -10.60 -9.87 -19.45
CA TYR A 381 -10.90 -8.44 -19.42
C TYR A 381 -10.42 -7.80 -20.72
N HIS A 382 -11.33 -7.18 -21.47
CA HIS A 382 -10.96 -6.44 -22.68
C HIS A 382 -11.14 -4.92 -22.48
N PHE A 383 -10.84 -4.45 -21.28
CA PHE A 383 -10.75 -3.01 -21.02
C PHE A 383 -9.39 -2.47 -21.43
N PRO A 384 -9.34 -1.27 -21.98
CA PRO A 384 -8.09 -0.55 -22.03
C PRO A 384 -7.65 -0.24 -20.61
N GLY A 385 -6.42 -0.65 -20.26
CA GLY A 385 -5.73 -0.14 -19.08
C GLY A 385 -5.22 1.29 -19.31
N GLY A 386 -4.32 1.77 -18.44
CA GLY A 386 -3.58 2.99 -18.71
C GLY A 386 -2.77 2.85 -20.00
N MET A 387 -2.72 3.91 -20.80
CA MET A 387 -1.92 3.94 -22.00
C MET A 387 -0.43 4.07 -21.64
N THR A 388 0.42 3.32 -22.33
CA THR A 388 1.86 3.48 -22.26
C THR A 388 2.36 3.83 -23.64
N ILE A 389 2.98 4.99 -23.76
CA ILE A 389 3.70 5.41 -24.96
C ILE A 389 5.10 4.85 -24.80
N LYS A 390 5.41 3.83 -25.58
CA LYS A 390 6.78 3.27 -25.61
C LYS A 390 7.70 4.32 -26.23
N PRO A 391 8.99 4.34 -25.84
CA PRO A 391 9.95 5.28 -26.38
C PRO A 391 10.05 5.24 -27.90
N ASP A 392 9.76 4.09 -28.53
CA ASP A 392 9.47 3.91 -29.95
C ASP A 392 8.67 2.63 -30.19
N ARG A 393 7.90 2.58 -31.28
CA ARG A 393 7.26 1.34 -31.76
C ARG A 393 8.31 0.30 -32.17
N ASP A 394 9.50 0.75 -32.56
CA ASP A 394 10.66 -0.10 -32.82
C ASP A 394 11.55 -0.15 -31.57
N ALA A 395 11.96 -1.31 -31.14
CA ALA A 395 12.69 -1.60 -29.90
C ALA A 395 14.02 -0.81 -29.71
N ASP A 396 14.25 0.20 -30.51
CA ASP A 396 15.55 0.81 -30.71
C ASP A 396 15.80 2.16 -30.00
N SER A 397 14.81 2.83 -29.38
CA SER A 397 15.04 4.11 -28.68
C SER A 397 15.53 3.97 -27.23
N HIS A 398 15.69 2.76 -26.75
CA HIS A 398 16.29 2.50 -25.45
C HIS A 398 17.79 2.83 -25.48
N PHE A 399 18.35 3.21 -24.35
CA PHE A 399 19.77 3.55 -24.18
C PHE A 399 20.23 4.84 -24.90
N VAL A 400 19.33 5.78 -25.10
CA VAL A 400 19.67 7.14 -25.54
C VAL A 400 19.68 8.05 -24.31
N PRO A 401 20.75 8.83 -24.08
CA PRO A 401 20.75 9.82 -23.01
C PRO A 401 20.02 11.06 -23.52
N TRP A 402 18.78 11.23 -23.08
CA TRP A 402 17.98 12.41 -23.35
C TRP A 402 18.30 13.50 -22.34
N TYR A 403 18.58 14.70 -22.82
CA TYR A 403 18.96 15.84 -22.01
C TYR A 403 17.85 16.89 -21.97
N HIS A 404 17.79 17.63 -20.85
CA HIS A 404 16.72 18.58 -20.60
C HIS A 404 15.35 17.96 -20.88
N VAL A 405 14.94 17.03 -20.03
CA VAL A 405 13.67 16.32 -20.20
C VAL A 405 12.61 17.03 -19.36
N VAL A 406 11.55 17.49 -20.02
CA VAL A 406 10.36 18.00 -19.36
C VAL A 406 9.35 16.87 -19.23
N VAL A 407 9.02 16.53 -18.00
CA VAL A 407 7.95 15.56 -17.69
C VAL A 407 6.68 16.35 -17.44
N ALA A 408 5.62 16.05 -18.17
CA ALA A 408 4.30 16.60 -17.93
C ALA A 408 3.42 15.51 -17.32
N ASP A 409 3.19 15.59 -16.01
CA ASP A 409 2.44 14.58 -15.24
C ASP A 409 1.06 15.12 -14.85
N VAL A 410 0.01 14.31 -15.05
CA VAL A 410 -1.33 14.66 -14.58
C VAL A 410 -1.43 14.37 -13.09
N GLY A 411 -1.45 15.39 -12.28
CA GLY A 411 -1.62 15.27 -10.83
C GLY A 411 -2.84 14.45 -10.45
N ALA A 412 -2.62 13.17 -10.06
CA ALA A 412 -3.70 12.23 -9.74
C ALA A 412 -4.71 12.03 -10.90
N MET A 413 -4.23 11.59 -12.05
CA MET A 413 -5.01 11.48 -13.28
C MET A 413 -6.39 10.85 -13.13
N TYR A 414 -6.47 9.64 -12.59
CA TYR A 414 -7.75 8.93 -12.45
C TYR A 414 -8.72 9.59 -11.46
N PRO A 415 -8.30 10.09 -10.29
CA PRO A 415 -9.16 10.92 -9.43
C PRO A 415 -9.69 12.17 -10.14
N THR A 416 -8.83 12.85 -10.88
CA THR A 416 -9.19 14.06 -11.64
C THR A 416 -10.21 13.76 -12.72
N ILE A 417 -9.98 12.71 -13.52
CA ILE A 417 -10.92 12.28 -14.55
C ILE A 417 -12.24 11.81 -13.92
N LEU A 418 -12.21 10.99 -12.86
CA LEU A 418 -13.41 10.54 -12.16
C LEU A 418 -14.33 11.73 -11.80
N LYS A 419 -13.73 12.79 -11.24
CA LYS A 419 -14.47 14.01 -10.91
C LYS A 419 -15.00 14.72 -12.16
N ALA A 420 -14.15 14.93 -13.16
CA ALA A 420 -14.49 15.68 -14.36
C ALA A 420 -15.63 15.04 -15.15
N VAL A 421 -15.59 13.69 -15.30
CA VAL A 421 -16.62 12.96 -16.06
C VAL A 421 -17.71 12.36 -15.18
N ASN A 422 -17.76 12.70 -13.90
CA ASN A 422 -18.74 12.19 -12.94
C ASN A 422 -18.89 10.64 -12.97
N ALA A 423 -17.76 9.93 -13.04
CA ALA A 423 -17.78 8.47 -13.10
C ALA A 423 -18.18 7.85 -11.76
N GLY A 424 -19.21 7.03 -11.74
CA GLY A 424 -19.72 6.37 -10.53
C GLY A 424 -20.72 5.27 -10.84
N ALA A 425 -21.00 4.44 -9.84
CA ALA A 425 -21.97 3.35 -9.97
C ALA A 425 -23.40 3.86 -10.20
N ASP A 426 -23.70 5.02 -9.65
CA ASP A 426 -25.00 5.66 -9.71
C ASP A 426 -25.10 6.73 -10.81
N THR A 427 -24.05 6.94 -11.60
CA THR A 427 -24.00 8.03 -12.60
C THR A 427 -23.77 7.58 -14.04
N VAL A 428 -23.08 6.47 -14.28
CA VAL A 428 -22.75 6.01 -15.64
C VAL A 428 -23.57 4.79 -16.03
N ARG A 429 -24.24 4.85 -17.17
CA ARG A 429 -24.95 3.73 -17.79
C ARG A 429 -24.70 3.68 -19.30
N LEU A 430 -25.02 2.57 -19.91
CA LEU A 430 -25.00 2.45 -21.36
C LEU A 430 -26.04 3.36 -22.02
N ALA A 431 -25.66 3.97 -23.13
CA ALA A 431 -26.59 4.63 -24.03
C ALA A 431 -27.33 3.57 -24.88
N GLN A 432 -28.66 3.63 -24.91
CA GLN A 432 -29.47 2.75 -25.71
C GLN A 432 -29.37 3.10 -27.22
N LYS A 433 -29.66 2.15 -28.07
CA LYS A 433 -29.65 2.38 -29.52
C LYS A 433 -30.65 3.49 -29.90
N GLY A 434 -30.13 4.50 -30.61
CA GLY A 434 -30.87 5.72 -30.96
C GLY A 434 -30.83 6.82 -29.88
N GLU A 435 -30.25 6.57 -28.70
CA GLU A 435 -30.00 7.60 -27.71
C GLU A 435 -28.64 8.27 -27.99
N GLU A 436 -28.57 9.60 -27.98
CA GLU A 436 -27.31 10.31 -28.15
C GLU A 436 -26.41 10.11 -26.92
N PRO A 437 -25.20 9.54 -27.05
CA PRO A 437 -24.28 9.36 -25.92
C PRO A 437 -23.76 10.70 -25.41
N ASP A 438 -23.51 10.78 -24.09
CA ASP A 438 -22.81 11.90 -23.48
C ASP A 438 -21.29 11.75 -23.64
N ASP A 439 -20.78 10.50 -23.65
CA ASP A 439 -19.37 10.18 -23.93
C ASP A 439 -19.27 8.73 -24.47
N TRP A 440 -18.02 8.33 -24.79
CA TRP A 440 -17.71 7.05 -25.41
C TRP A 440 -16.65 6.29 -24.63
N VAL A 441 -16.83 4.97 -24.55
CA VAL A 441 -15.91 4.04 -23.93
C VAL A 441 -15.33 3.10 -24.98
N TRP A 442 -14.03 2.93 -25.00
CA TRP A 442 -13.37 2.06 -25.95
C TRP A 442 -13.22 0.63 -25.43
N LEU A 443 -13.43 -0.37 -26.32
CA LEU A 443 -13.23 -1.78 -26.05
C LEU A 443 -12.37 -2.45 -27.12
N LYS A 444 -11.35 -3.18 -26.74
CA LYS A 444 -10.34 -3.77 -27.64
C LYS A 444 -10.78 -5.05 -28.27
N LYS A 445 -11.55 -5.86 -28.02
CA LYS A 445 -12.11 -7.08 -28.67
C LYS A 445 -13.46 -7.39 -28.03
N VAL A 446 -14.48 -7.32 -28.81
CA VAL A 446 -15.85 -7.54 -28.32
C VAL A 446 -16.34 -8.86 -28.87
N PRO A 447 -16.84 -9.81 -28.07
CA PRO A 447 -17.49 -11.02 -28.57
C PRO A 447 -18.72 -10.69 -29.39
N ASP A 448 -19.02 -11.53 -30.38
CA ASP A 448 -20.17 -11.36 -31.29
C ASP A 448 -21.49 -11.21 -30.53
N ARG A 449 -21.70 -11.93 -29.42
CA ARG A 449 -22.90 -11.81 -28.60
C ARG A 449 -23.08 -10.41 -27.98
N PHE A 450 -22.01 -9.66 -27.77
CA PHE A 450 -22.09 -8.30 -27.27
C PHE A 450 -22.65 -7.34 -28.30
N LEU A 451 -22.33 -7.56 -29.58
CA LEU A 451 -22.86 -6.80 -30.70
C LEU A 451 -24.39 -6.96 -30.86
N GLN A 452 -24.98 -7.94 -30.18
CA GLN A 452 -26.44 -8.17 -30.15
C GLN A 452 -27.16 -7.34 -29.07
N LEU A 453 -26.42 -6.67 -28.17
CA LEU A 453 -27.04 -5.77 -27.19
C LEU A 453 -27.59 -4.53 -27.90
N ASP A 454 -28.73 -4.05 -27.40
CA ASP A 454 -29.37 -2.83 -27.93
C ASP A 454 -28.70 -1.57 -27.38
N VAL A 455 -27.41 -1.38 -27.71
CA VAL A 455 -26.58 -0.27 -27.23
C VAL A 455 -26.04 0.54 -28.40
N GLN A 456 -25.75 1.82 -28.15
CA GLN A 456 -25.15 2.71 -29.14
C GLN A 456 -23.67 2.39 -29.32
N THR A 457 -23.25 2.06 -30.54
CA THR A 457 -21.90 1.69 -30.90
C THR A 457 -21.37 2.45 -32.11
N ARG A 458 -20.05 2.63 -32.19
CA ARG A 458 -19.35 3.08 -33.41
C ARG A 458 -17.95 2.44 -33.49
N GLU A 459 -17.36 2.40 -34.68
CA GLU A 459 -15.97 1.98 -34.82
C GLU A 459 -15.01 3.00 -34.19
N ALA A 460 -13.91 2.51 -33.63
CA ALA A 460 -12.82 3.37 -33.19
C ALA A 460 -12.01 3.85 -34.41
N THR A 461 -11.81 5.15 -34.53
CA THR A 461 -11.13 5.80 -35.67
C THR A 461 -9.74 6.31 -35.33
N ASP A 462 -9.27 6.16 -34.09
CA ASP A 462 -7.98 6.67 -33.64
C ASP A 462 -6.85 5.68 -33.96
N ASP A 463 -5.78 6.14 -34.60
CA ASP A 463 -4.61 5.32 -34.96
C ASP A 463 -3.83 4.79 -33.74
N PHE A 464 -4.00 5.40 -32.57
CA PHE A 464 -3.40 4.94 -31.31
C PHE A 464 -4.17 3.84 -30.59
N VAL A 465 -5.42 3.69 -30.93
CA VAL A 465 -6.30 2.66 -30.41
C VAL A 465 -6.29 1.52 -31.42
N ASP A 466 -5.71 0.37 -31.08
CA ASP A 466 -5.90 -0.85 -31.91
C ASP A 466 -7.38 -0.97 -32.28
N LYS A 467 -7.69 -1.27 -33.51
CA LYS A 467 -9.07 -1.39 -34.03
C LYS A 467 -9.99 -2.04 -33.00
N GLY A 468 -10.92 -1.29 -32.49
CA GLY A 468 -11.84 -1.67 -31.42
C GLY A 468 -13.23 -1.08 -31.62
N LEU A 469 -14.11 -1.28 -30.67
CA LEU A 469 -15.46 -0.79 -30.65
C LEU A 469 -15.61 0.31 -29.60
N MET A 470 -16.20 1.43 -30.00
CA MET A 470 -16.62 2.47 -29.06
C MET A 470 -18.07 2.23 -28.68
N ILE A 471 -18.36 2.30 -27.38
CA ILE A 471 -19.70 2.15 -26.83
C ILE A 471 -20.13 3.44 -26.18
N GLY A 472 -21.33 3.90 -26.52
CA GLY A 472 -21.90 5.10 -25.96
C GLY A 472 -22.32 4.93 -24.51
N VAL A 473 -22.05 5.93 -23.68
CA VAL A 473 -22.50 6.01 -22.29
C VAL A 473 -23.30 7.28 -22.03
N LYS A 474 -24.23 7.18 -21.08
CA LYS A 474 -24.97 8.30 -20.49
C LYS A 474 -24.45 8.59 -19.11
N ILE A 475 -24.33 9.86 -18.76
CA ILE A 475 -23.78 10.33 -17.51
C ILE A 475 -24.84 11.17 -16.78
N ALA A 476 -25.11 10.83 -15.52
CA ALA A 476 -26.06 11.61 -14.72
C ALA A 476 -25.52 13.04 -14.46
N PRO A 477 -26.38 14.06 -14.50
CA PRO A 477 -25.95 15.45 -14.35
C PRO A 477 -25.58 15.84 -12.90
N LEU A 478 -26.09 15.07 -11.91
CA LEU A 478 -25.78 15.31 -10.50
C LEU A 478 -24.57 14.48 -10.07
N PRO A 479 -23.74 15.01 -9.15
CA PRO A 479 -22.58 14.28 -8.64
C PRO A 479 -22.96 12.92 -8.05
N GLY A 480 -22.19 11.89 -8.41
CA GLY A 480 -22.35 10.55 -7.87
C GLY A 480 -21.77 10.40 -6.48
N LEU A 481 -22.12 9.31 -5.79
CA LEU A 481 -21.68 9.06 -4.40
C LEU A 481 -20.15 8.98 -4.28
N VAL A 482 -19.48 8.33 -5.23
CA VAL A 482 -18.02 8.24 -5.27
C VAL A 482 -17.40 9.60 -5.60
N ASN A 483 -18.03 10.37 -6.48
CA ASN A 483 -17.56 11.71 -6.85
C ASN A 483 -17.61 12.66 -5.64
N LEU A 484 -18.71 12.64 -4.88
CA LEU A 484 -18.84 13.40 -3.62
C LEU A 484 -17.74 12.98 -2.62
N ALA A 485 -17.57 11.68 -2.39
CA ALA A 485 -16.54 11.18 -1.49
C ALA A 485 -15.12 11.58 -1.94
N MET A 486 -14.85 11.56 -3.24
CA MET A 486 -13.58 12.00 -3.81
C MET A 486 -13.36 13.51 -3.58
N THR A 487 -14.40 14.32 -3.69
CA THR A 487 -14.31 15.76 -3.41
C THR A 487 -13.86 16.02 -1.98
N GLY A 488 -14.45 15.34 -1.00
CA GLY A 488 -14.05 15.48 0.41
C GLY A 488 -12.58 15.11 0.65
N ILE A 489 -12.11 13.99 0.09
CA ILE A 489 -10.68 13.60 0.20
C ILE A 489 -9.76 14.65 -0.46
N LEU A 490 -10.10 15.10 -1.67
CA LEU A 490 -9.26 16.07 -2.39
C LEU A 490 -9.19 17.42 -1.67
N ASN A 491 -10.26 17.85 -1.04
CA ASN A 491 -10.26 19.08 -0.23
C ASN A 491 -9.25 18.99 0.92
N VAL A 492 -9.23 17.88 1.67
CA VAL A 492 -8.25 17.68 2.74
C VAL A 492 -6.82 17.61 2.17
N ILE A 493 -6.60 16.85 1.10
CA ILE A 493 -5.29 16.71 0.45
C ILE A 493 -4.75 18.07 -0.01
N ASN A 494 -5.57 18.87 -0.68
CA ASN A 494 -5.14 20.17 -1.22
C ASN A 494 -4.82 21.17 -0.10
N LYS A 495 -5.60 21.19 0.97
CA LYS A 495 -5.32 21.99 2.17
C LYS A 495 -3.99 21.54 2.80
N THR A 496 -3.82 20.25 3.05
CA THR A 496 -2.58 19.66 3.62
C THR A 496 -1.37 19.98 2.74
N LYS A 497 -1.47 19.82 1.41
CA LYS A 497 -0.37 20.16 0.46
C LYS A 497 0.01 21.65 0.53
N SER A 498 -0.99 22.52 0.66
CA SER A 498 -0.77 23.98 0.80
C SER A 498 -0.08 24.37 2.11
N GLU A 499 -0.48 23.73 3.21
CA GLU A 499 0.12 23.95 4.53
C GLU A 499 1.55 23.40 4.57
N MET A 500 1.78 22.18 4.06
CA MET A 500 3.10 21.55 3.98
C MET A 500 4.15 22.41 3.24
N LYS A 501 3.74 23.16 2.20
CA LYS A 501 4.63 24.08 1.48
C LYS A 501 5.06 25.29 2.33
N ARG A 502 4.33 25.62 3.39
CA ARG A 502 4.59 26.77 4.27
C ARG A 502 5.26 26.36 5.59
N ALA A 503 5.11 25.11 5.96
CA ALA A 503 5.67 24.54 7.18
C ALA A 503 7.14 24.13 7.00
N SER A 504 7.85 23.96 8.12
CA SER A 504 9.24 23.48 8.17
C SER A 504 9.44 22.58 9.39
N GLY A 505 10.52 21.79 9.41
CA GLY A 505 10.86 20.91 10.54
C GLY A 505 9.79 19.85 10.80
N GLU A 506 9.48 19.61 12.06
CA GLU A 506 8.54 18.58 12.53
C GLU A 506 7.12 18.76 11.97
N GLU A 507 6.64 19.98 11.89
CA GLU A 507 5.31 20.24 11.32
C GLU A 507 5.24 19.84 9.85
N GLN A 508 6.27 20.16 9.07
CA GLN A 508 6.35 19.72 7.67
C GLN A 508 6.37 18.19 7.56
N HIS A 509 7.12 17.51 8.42
CA HIS A 509 7.16 16.05 8.46
C HIS A 509 5.77 15.46 8.76
N ARG A 510 5.07 15.99 9.75
CA ARG A 510 3.71 15.57 10.14
C ARG A 510 2.71 15.75 9.00
N LEU A 511 2.74 16.90 8.34
CA LEU A 511 1.88 17.16 7.18
C LEU A 511 2.22 16.24 6.00
N ALA A 512 3.50 15.88 5.82
CA ALA A 512 3.90 14.91 4.80
C ALA A 512 3.35 13.51 5.08
N MET A 513 3.36 13.06 6.33
CA MET A 513 2.78 11.77 6.74
C MET A 513 1.26 11.75 6.50
N MET A 514 0.55 12.79 6.92
CA MET A 514 -0.87 12.96 6.66
C MET A 514 -1.18 12.94 5.16
N TYR A 515 -0.42 13.69 4.37
CA TYR A 515 -0.56 13.72 2.92
C TYR A 515 -0.38 12.33 2.29
N GLN A 516 0.60 11.55 2.72
CA GLN A 516 0.86 10.21 2.17
C GLN A 516 -0.29 9.23 2.45
N SER A 517 -0.85 9.23 3.66
CA SER A 517 -1.98 8.37 4.01
C SER A 517 -3.23 8.68 3.18
N LEU A 518 -3.56 9.98 3.05
CA LEU A 518 -4.69 10.44 2.25
C LEU A 518 -4.49 10.22 0.74
N LYS A 519 -3.25 10.39 0.23
CA LYS A 519 -2.88 10.09 -1.16
C LYS A 519 -3.09 8.61 -1.48
N GLY A 520 -2.72 7.72 -0.58
CA GLY A 520 -2.97 6.28 -0.71
C GLY A 520 -4.47 5.97 -0.81
N ALA A 521 -5.28 6.54 0.08
CA ALA A 521 -6.73 6.43 0.07
C ALA A 521 -7.36 6.96 -1.23
N ARG A 522 -6.96 8.15 -1.67
CA ARG A 522 -7.40 8.77 -2.92
C ARG A 522 -7.15 7.88 -4.14
N ASN A 523 -5.92 7.39 -4.29
CA ASN A 523 -5.53 6.60 -5.46
C ASN A 523 -6.28 5.27 -5.55
N ALA A 524 -6.60 4.67 -4.41
CA ALA A 524 -7.39 3.44 -4.35
C ALA A 524 -8.86 3.63 -4.75
N GLY A 525 -9.39 4.85 -4.60
CA GLY A 525 -10.81 5.18 -4.76
C GLY A 525 -11.27 5.52 -6.18
N THR A 526 -10.55 5.13 -7.20
CA THR A 526 -10.83 5.49 -8.59
C THR A 526 -11.22 4.28 -9.43
N HIS A 527 -10.51 4.05 -10.52
CA HIS A 527 -10.68 2.88 -11.36
C HIS A 527 -10.76 1.58 -10.54
N GLY A 528 -9.94 1.44 -9.49
CA GLY A 528 -9.87 0.23 -8.66
C GLY A 528 -11.19 -0.17 -8.00
N ILE A 529 -11.96 0.77 -7.46
CA ILE A 529 -13.26 0.46 -6.84
C ILE A 529 -14.38 0.27 -7.87
N LEU A 530 -14.37 1.03 -8.97
CA LEU A 530 -15.36 0.87 -10.03
C LEU A 530 -15.16 -0.42 -10.82
N SER A 531 -13.93 -0.93 -10.92
CA SER A 531 -13.60 -2.23 -11.52
C SER A 531 -13.54 -3.38 -10.52
N ALA A 532 -13.65 -3.11 -9.21
CA ALA A 532 -13.69 -4.16 -8.19
C ALA A 532 -14.96 -4.99 -8.32
N PRO A 533 -14.88 -6.33 -8.21
CA PRO A 533 -16.05 -7.18 -8.37
C PRO A 533 -17.16 -6.83 -7.38
N ARG A 534 -18.42 -6.95 -7.81
CA ARG A 534 -19.60 -6.62 -7.00
C ARG A 534 -19.71 -7.43 -5.70
N VAL A 535 -19.08 -8.60 -5.64
CA VAL A 535 -18.97 -9.41 -4.40
C VAL A 535 -18.21 -8.69 -3.27
N SER A 536 -17.40 -7.68 -3.62
CA SER A 536 -16.57 -6.94 -2.66
C SER A 536 -16.85 -5.45 -2.64
N CYS A 537 -17.59 -4.91 -3.62
CA CYS A 537 -17.81 -3.48 -3.75
C CYS A 537 -19.17 -3.13 -4.38
N ARG A 538 -19.98 -2.37 -3.65
CA ARG A 538 -21.27 -1.84 -4.14
C ARG A 538 -21.09 -0.80 -5.23
N GLN A 539 -19.92 -0.17 -5.29
CA GLN A 539 -19.58 0.87 -6.27
C GLN A 539 -19.11 0.31 -7.60
N PHE A 540 -19.14 -0.99 -7.80
CA PHE A 540 -18.78 -1.60 -9.06
C PHE A 540 -19.59 -1.02 -10.22
N ASN A 541 -18.87 -0.40 -11.17
CA ASN A 541 -19.41 0.05 -12.44
C ASN A 541 -18.33 0.00 -13.51
N LEU A 542 -18.41 -1.03 -14.33
CA LEU A 542 -17.44 -1.31 -15.36
C LEU A 542 -17.34 -0.19 -16.41
N TRP A 543 -18.48 0.45 -16.73
CA TRP A 543 -18.55 1.55 -17.69
C TRP A 543 -17.91 2.81 -17.16
N GLY A 544 -18.13 3.12 -15.88
CA GLY A 544 -17.43 4.21 -15.19
C GLY A 544 -15.92 3.97 -15.13
N ALA A 545 -15.49 2.74 -14.84
CA ALA A 545 -14.07 2.38 -14.85
C ALA A 545 -13.45 2.52 -16.25
N ALA A 546 -14.14 2.01 -17.28
CA ALA A 546 -13.70 2.11 -18.67
C ALA A 546 -13.70 3.56 -19.18
N LEU A 547 -14.66 4.37 -18.75
CA LEU A 547 -14.72 5.81 -19.10
C LEU A 547 -13.50 6.55 -18.59
N ILE A 548 -13.06 6.28 -17.33
CA ILE A 548 -11.86 6.87 -16.76
C ILE A 548 -10.62 6.51 -17.59
N THR A 549 -10.44 5.24 -17.92
CA THR A 549 -9.24 4.80 -18.66
C THR A 549 -9.27 5.26 -20.12
N THR A 550 -10.42 5.25 -20.77
CA THR A 550 -10.59 5.76 -22.15
C THR A 550 -10.27 7.25 -22.21
N LYS A 551 -10.82 8.04 -21.29
CA LYS A 551 -10.55 9.49 -21.22
C LYS A 551 -9.09 9.77 -20.92
N GLY A 552 -8.45 8.99 -20.02
CA GLY A 552 -7.03 9.09 -19.74
C GLY A 552 -6.16 8.81 -20.98
N GLN A 553 -6.48 7.79 -21.75
CA GLN A 553 -5.78 7.50 -23.01
C GLN A 553 -5.98 8.63 -24.01
N GLN A 554 -7.18 9.18 -24.13
CA GLN A 554 -7.46 10.31 -25.02
C GLN A 554 -6.62 11.55 -24.64
N ILE A 555 -6.57 11.90 -23.36
CA ILE A 555 -5.76 13.03 -22.86
C ILE A 555 -4.28 12.86 -23.24
N LEU A 556 -3.71 11.69 -22.99
CA LEU A 556 -2.31 11.41 -23.32
C LEU A 556 -2.05 11.40 -24.84
N SER A 557 -2.91 10.76 -25.61
CA SER A 557 -2.79 10.67 -27.06
C SER A 557 -2.86 12.05 -27.71
N ASP A 558 -3.87 12.86 -27.40
CA ASP A 558 -4.02 14.20 -27.97
C ASP A 558 -2.88 15.12 -27.54
N THR A 559 -2.44 15.02 -26.26
CA THR A 559 -1.29 15.81 -25.77
C THR A 559 -0.01 15.42 -26.51
N LEU A 560 0.20 14.13 -26.75
CA LEU A 560 1.31 13.62 -27.57
C LEU A 560 1.30 14.21 -28.99
N HIS A 561 0.15 14.18 -29.66
CA HIS A 561 0.00 14.75 -31.00
C HIS A 561 0.31 16.26 -31.02
N ILE A 562 -0.28 17.01 -30.09
CA ILE A 562 -0.06 18.46 -29.98
C ILE A 562 1.43 18.79 -29.75
N LEU A 563 2.12 18.02 -28.92
CA LEU A 563 3.55 18.20 -28.66
C LEU A 563 4.40 17.90 -29.89
N ASN A 564 4.13 16.76 -30.56
CA ASN A 564 4.85 16.38 -31.77
C ASN A 564 4.61 17.37 -32.94
N ASP A 565 3.38 17.81 -33.16
CA ASP A 565 3.02 18.79 -34.21
C ASP A 565 3.71 20.15 -34.00
N ARG A 566 4.09 20.47 -32.77
CA ARG A 566 4.86 21.68 -32.42
C ARG A 566 6.37 21.45 -32.35
N GLY A 567 6.84 20.30 -32.84
CA GLY A 567 8.27 19.98 -32.95
C GLY A 567 8.93 19.44 -31.69
N ALA A 568 8.16 19.11 -30.64
CA ALA A 568 8.69 18.44 -29.47
C ALA A 568 8.96 16.95 -29.74
N ARG A 569 9.97 16.37 -29.10
CA ARG A 569 10.26 14.93 -29.17
C ARG A 569 9.73 14.26 -27.90
N VAL A 570 8.57 13.63 -27.98
CA VAL A 570 8.09 12.77 -26.91
C VAL A 570 8.85 11.47 -26.93
N VAL A 571 9.51 11.12 -25.84
CA VAL A 571 10.42 9.97 -25.74
C VAL A 571 9.83 8.83 -24.93
N TYR A 572 8.87 9.12 -24.05
CA TYR A 572 8.19 8.12 -23.24
C TYR A 572 6.86 8.68 -22.70
N GLY A 573 5.96 7.77 -22.33
CA GLY A 573 4.75 8.11 -21.57
C GLY A 573 4.21 6.88 -20.85
N ASP A 574 3.71 7.06 -19.64
CA ASP A 574 3.17 5.97 -18.83
C ASP A 574 1.99 6.44 -17.99
N THR A 575 0.83 5.98 -18.31
CA THR A 575 -0.45 6.13 -17.60
C THR A 575 -0.88 7.58 -17.35
N ASP A 576 -0.06 8.42 -16.75
CA ASP A 576 -0.34 9.77 -16.26
C ASP A 576 0.70 10.83 -16.68
N GLY A 577 1.86 10.41 -17.18
CA GLY A 577 2.98 11.30 -17.54
C GLY A 577 3.45 11.18 -18.97
N ILE A 578 3.86 12.32 -19.57
CA ILE A 578 4.49 12.40 -20.88
C ILE A 578 5.87 13.02 -20.71
N TYR A 579 6.90 12.41 -21.33
CA TYR A 579 8.29 12.76 -21.20
C TYR A 579 8.78 13.37 -22.53
N VAL A 580 9.15 14.64 -22.49
CA VAL A 580 9.54 15.43 -23.65
C VAL A 580 11.02 15.73 -23.56
N ALA A 581 11.81 15.17 -24.46
CA ALA A 581 13.22 15.53 -24.59
C ALA A 581 13.36 16.85 -25.36
N THR A 582 14.15 17.79 -24.82
CA THR A 582 14.35 19.09 -25.43
C THR A 582 15.75 19.31 -25.98
N SER A 583 16.74 18.45 -25.61
CA SER A 583 18.13 18.62 -26.07
C SER A 583 18.82 17.26 -26.36
N HIS A 584 19.77 17.31 -27.33
CA HIS A 584 20.72 16.24 -27.62
C HIS A 584 22.07 16.41 -26.88
N SER A 585 22.19 17.38 -26.00
CA SER A 585 23.42 17.68 -25.28
C SER A 585 23.15 18.10 -23.84
N ALA A 586 24.10 17.76 -22.96
CA ALA A 586 24.08 18.11 -21.55
C ALA A 586 24.04 19.64 -21.35
N SER A 587 23.35 20.08 -20.30
CA SER A 587 23.34 21.48 -19.90
C SER A 587 24.71 21.96 -19.42
N PRO A 588 25.00 23.26 -19.43
CA PRO A 588 26.20 23.79 -18.81
C PRO A 588 26.31 23.47 -17.31
N ARG A 589 25.16 23.36 -16.63
CA ARG A 589 25.08 22.99 -15.21
C ARG A 589 25.51 21.54 -15.00
N LEU A 590 24.95 20.61 -15.76
CA LEU A 590 25.31 19.19 -15.71
C LEU A 590 26.77 18.98 -16.13
N ALA A 591 27.23 19.61 -17.22
CA ALA A 591 28.61 19.49 -17.69
C ALA A 591 29.62 19.91 -16.61
N ARG A 592 29.38 21.03 -15.91
CA ARG A 592 30.23 21.50 -14.83
C ARG A 592 30.36 20.43 -13.72
N VAL A 593 29.27 19.85 -13.30
CA VAL A 593 29.25 18.83 -12.25
C VAL A 593 29.88 17.51 -12.70
N LEU A 594 29.76 17.18 -13.98
CA LEU A 594 30.46 16.06 -14.60
C LEU A 594 31.98 16.31 -14.78
N GLY A 595 32.46 17.55 -14.59
CA GLY A 595 33.89 17.93 -14.75
C GLY A 595 34.36 17.95 -16.21
N ILE A 596 33.48 18.33 -17.12
CA ILE A 596 33.74 18.44 -18.55
C ILE A 596 33.44 19.86 -19.09
N ASP A 597 34.06 20.19 -20.21
CA ASP A 597 33.68 21.42 -20.91
C ASP A 597 32.26 21.31 -21.45
N PRO A 598 31.40 22.35 -21.25
CA PRO A 598 30.04 22.34 -21.75
C PRO A 598 29.99 22.11 -23.26
N PRO A 599 29.29 21.06 -23.73
CA PRO A 599 29.10 20.83 -25.15
C PRO A 599 28.29 21.96 -25.80
N ALA A 600 28.46 22.19 -27.10
CA ALA A 600 27.60 23.05 -27.84
C ALA A 600 26.13 22.61 -27.70
N GLN A 601 25.25 23.53 -27.28
CA GLN A 601 23.85 23.20 -27.07
C GLN A 601 23.14 22.82 -28.37
N ARG A 602 22.46 21.69 -28.34
CA ARG A 602 21.77 21.11 -29.49
C ARG A 602 20.30 20.87 -29.14
N TRP A 603 19.54 21.95 -29.23
CA TRP A 603 18.12 21.90 -28.93
C TRP A 603 17.33 21.12 -29.98
N ILE A 604 16.40 20.28 -29.52
CA ILE A 604 15.31 19.71 -30.31
C ILE A 604 14.21 20.77 -30.40
N ILE A 605 13.85 21.29 -29.24
CA ILE A 605 12.93 22.40 -29.04
C ILE A 605 13.42 23.20 -27.83
N GLN A 606 13.20 24.49 -27.83
CA GLN A 606 13.55 25.30 -26.65
C GLN A 606 12.66 24.87 -25.47
N PRO A 607 13.21 24.68 -24.25
CA PRO A 607 12.43 24.28 -23.07
C PRO A 607 11.20 25.16 -22.84
N GLU A 608 11.34 26.48 -23.03
CA GLU A 608 10.23 27.43 -22.86
C GLU A 608 9.08 27.20 -23.85
N GLU A 609 9.37 26.74 -25.08
CA GLU A 609 8.35 26.39 -26.07
C GLU A 609 7.65 25.06 -25.72
N ALA A 610 8.36 24.08 -25.14
CA ALA A 610 7.77 22.86 -24.62
C ALA A 610 6.81 23.20 -23.47
N LEU A 611 7.24 24.04 -22.51
CA LEU A 611 6.41 24.50 -21.39
C LEU A 611 5.17 25.27 -21.85
N LYS A 612 5.30 26.17 -22.83
CA LYS A 612 4.15 26.89 -23.42
C LYS A 612 3.16 25.92 -24.09
N THR A 613 3.66 24.87 -24.70
CA THR A 613 2.82 23.85 -25.32
C THR A 613 2.04 23.07 -24.26
N ILE A 614 2.69 22.69 -23.15
CA ILE A 614 2.02 22.05 -22.00
C ILE A 614 0.95 22.97 -21.41
N GLN A 615 1.24 24.25 -21.25
CA GLN A 615 0.26 25.23 -20.80
C GLN A 615 -0.94 25.38 -21.76
N TYR A 616 -0.70 25.26 -23.07
CA TYR A 616 -1.80 25.19 -24.05
C TYR A 616 -2.65 23.93 -23.87
N CYS A 617 -2.02 22.75 -23.66
CA CYS A 617 -2.74 21.52 -23.37
C CYS A 617 -3.57 21.64 -22.07
N ASN A 618 -3.03 22.26 -21.04
CA ASN A 618 -3.77 22.55 -19.80
C ASN A 618 -5.04 23.37 -20.05
N ARG A 619 -4.97 24.46 -20.83
CA ARG A 619 -6.16 25.24 -21.17
C ARG A 619 -7.18 24.41 -21.94
N LYS A 620 -6.74 23.71 -22.99
CA LYS A 620 -7.59 22.81 -23.78
C LYS A 620 -8.34 21.82 -22.90
N TRP A 621 -7.64 21.11 -22.05
CA TRP A 621 -8.26 20.07 -21.22
C TRP A 621 -9.14 20.61 -20.10
N ARG A 622 -8.83 21.77 -19.51
CA ARG A 622 -9.73 22.45 -18.57
C ARG A 622 -11.07 22.82 -19.22
N GLU A 623 -11.02 23.27 -20.44
CA GLU A 623 -12.23 23.60 -21.21
C GLU A 623 -13.01 22.35 -21.63
N GLU A 624 -12.35 21.34 -22.20
CA GLU A 624 -13.01 20.11 -22.67
C GLU A 624 -13.60 19.24 -21.56
N LEU A 625 -12.91 19.17 -20.43
CA LEU A 625 -13.39 18.43 -19.26
C LEU A 625 -14.36 19.26 -18.40
N ASN A 626 -14.51 20.55 -18.69
CA ASN A 626 -15.22 21.50 -17.82
C ASN A 626 -14.73 21.39 -16.35
N TYR A 627 -13.40 21.25 -16.17
CA TYR A 627 -12.76 21.04 -14.89
C TYR A 627 -11.55 21.96 -14.72
N PRO A 628 -11.73 23.11 -14.04
CA PRO A 628 -10.68 24.16 -13.93
C PRO A 628 -9.41 23.72 -13.22
N GLU A 629 -9.50 22.71 -12.34
CA GLU A 629 -8.37 22.20 -11.54
C GLU A 629 -7.51 21.19 -12.32
N PHE A 630 -7.88 20.82 -13.56
CA PHE A 630 -7.04 19.94 -14.37
C PHE A 630 -5.67 20.57 -14.64
N GLU A 631 -4.61 19.82 -14.39
CA GLU A 631 -3.24 20.29 -14.62
C GLU A 631 -2.30 19.16 -14.99
N LEU A 632 -1.59 19.37 -16.09
CA LEU A 632 -0.32 18.70 -16.41
C LEU A 632 0.77 19.51 -15.71
N GLU A 633 1.27 19.01 -14.58
CA GLU A 633 2.34 19.65 -13.79
C GLU A 633 3.68 19.39 -14.51
N PRO A 634 4.42 20.40 -14.95
CA PRO A 634 5.73 20.20 -15.55
C PRO A 634 6.80 20.01 -14.48
N GLU A 635 7.66 19.02 -14.67
CA GLU A 635 8.88 18.76 -13.90
C GLU A 635 10.06 18.68 -14.87
N GLU A 636 11.18 19.31 -14.55
CA GLU A 636 12.35 19.35 -15.43
C GLU A 636 13.49 18.53 -14.84
N HIS A 637 14.11 17.68 -15.69
CA HIS A 637 15.26 16.87 -15.32
C HIS A 637 16.46 17.15 -16.24
N GLU A 638 17.67 17.08 -15.69
CA GLU A 638 18.90 17.32 -16.44
C GLU A 638 19.15 16.27 -17.52
N ALA A 639 18.92 14.99 -17.19
CA ALA A 639 19.01 13.91 -18.15
C ALA A 639 18.16 12.68 -17.75
N MET A 640 17.77 11.90 -18.77
CA MET A 640 17.09 10.61 -18.56
C MET A 640 17.60 9.56 -19.54
N ILE A 641 17.65 8.30 -19.09
CA ILE A 641 17.96 7.14 -19.92
C ILE A 641 16.88 6.09 -19.72
N PHE A 642 16.13 5.80 -20.78
CA PHE A 642 15.15 4.72 -20.78
C PHE A 642 15.83 3.40 -21.17
N VAL A 643 15.70 2.37 -20.32
CA VAL A 643 16.32 1.06 -20.51
C VAL A 643 15.34 0.09 -21.16
N LYS A 644 14.15 0.04 -20.61
CA LYS A 644 12.98 -0.66 -21.16
C LYS A 644 11.68 -0.11 -20.55
N HIS A 645 10.55 -0.60 -21.00
CA HIS A 645 9.24 -0.25 -20.45
C HIS A 645 9.26 -0.29 -18.90
N LYS A 646 8.85 0.82 -18.27
CA LYS A 646 8.83 1.06 -16.82
C LYS A 646 10.19 0.93 -16.10
N ASN A 647 11.30 0.96 -16.83
CA ASN A 647 12.63 0.93 -16.25
C ASN A 647 13.51 2.03 -16.85
N TYR A 648 13.82 3.05 -16.07
CA TYR A 648 14.58 4.21 -16.50
C TYR A 648 15.33 4.89 -15.36
N LEU A 649 16.30 5.68 -15.74
CA LEU A 649 17.17 6.46 -14.88
C LEU A 649 16.88 7.95 -15.08
N ILE A 650 16.80 8.68 -13.99
CA ILE A 650 16.65 10.14 -13.95
C ILE A 650 17.91 10.70 -13.32
N PHE A 651 18.44 11.78 -13.89
CA PHE A 651 19.62 12.46 -13.38
C PHE A 651 19.32 13.93 -13.18
N ASP A 652 19.58 14.41 -11.97
CA ASP A 652 19.44 15.81 -11.58
C ASP A 652 20.73 16.33 -10.96
N VAL A 653 20.85 17.63 -10.80
CA VAL A 653 21.99 18.23 -10.11
C VAL A 653 21.50 18.85 -8.81
N GLU A 654 21.96 18.31 -7.69
CA GLU A 654 21.69 18.81 -6.35
C GLU A 654 23.01 18.99 -5.59
N ASP A 655 23.18 20.09 -4.85
CA ASP A 655 24.38 20.39 -4.06
C ASP A 655 25.72 20.17 -4.81
N ASP A 656 25.80 20.61 -6.07
CA ASP A 656 26.94 20.40 -6.97
C ASP A 656 27.33 18.93 -7.18
N ARG A 657 26.36 18.01 -7.11
CA ARG A 657 26.51 16.58 -7.39
C ARG A 657 25.43 16.10 -8.35
N VAL A 658 25.75 15.04 -9.09
CA VAL A 658 24.74 14.33 -9.88
C VAL A 658 23.98 13.37 -8.97
N GLU A 659 22.70 13.62 -8.77
CA GLU A 659 21.79 12.70 -8.12
C GLU A 659 21.10 11.80 -9.16
N MET A 660 21.09 10.49 -8.91
CA MET A 660 20.50 9.50 -9.80
C MET A 660 19.29 8.82 -9.12
N THR A 661 18.14 9.01 -9.69
CA THR A 661 16.91 8.27 -9.30
C THR A 661 16.68 7.12 -10.28
N THR A 662 16.38 5.93 -9.73
CA THR A 662 16.07 4.75 -10.53
C THR A 662 14.59 4.42 -10.45
N LYS A 663 13.94 4.16 -11.57
CA LYS A 663 12.55 3.70 -11.65
C LYS A 663 12.48 2.31 -12.27
N GLY A 664 11.62 1.47 -11.70
CA GLY A 664 11.33 0.13 -12.22
C GLY A 664 11.98 -1.02 -11.43
N ASN A 665 11.46 -2.22 -11.68
CA ASN A 665 11.82 -3.41 -10.89
C ASN A 665 13.24 -3.93 -11.17
N ASN A 666 13.82 -3.62 -12.34
CA ASN A 666 15.18 -4.05 -12.67
C ASN A 666 16.25 -3.44 -11.74
N PHE A 667 15.97 -2.26 -11.20
CA PHE A 667 16.86 -1.54 -10.29
C PHE A 667 16.54 -1.78 -8.82
N LYS A 668 15.39 -2.40 -8.51
CA LYS A 668 14.99 -2.78 -7.15
C LYS A 668 15.67 -4.10 -6.81
N GLY A 669 16.59 -4.07 -5.90
CA GLY A 669 17.26 -5.25 -5.36
C GLY A 669 17.29 -5.15 -3.85
N SER A 670 16.15 -5.34 -3.15
CA SER A 670 16.10 -5.41 -1.68
C SER A 670 16.96 -6.56 -1.12
N ASP A 671 17.36 -7.49 -1.99
CA ASP A 671 18.21 -8.63 -1.68
C ASP A 671 19.69 -8.39 -1.98
N LYS A 672 20.09 -7.18 -2.36
CA LYS A 672 21.47 -6.81 -2.69
C LYS A 672 22.00 -5.75 -1.74
N PRO A 673 23.29 -5.79 -1.40
CA PRO A 673 23.91 -4.76 -0.58
C PRO A 673 23.98 -3.44 -1.34
N ASP A 674 24.04 -2.33 -0.60
CA ASP A 674 23.99 -0.98 -1.16
C ASP A 674 25.15 -0.65 -2.08
N ILE A 675 26.29 -1.29 -1.91
CA ILE A 675 27.45 -1.15 -2.79
C ILE A 675 27.09 -1.36 -4.28
N ALA A 676 26.13 -2.24 -4.59
CA ALA A 676 25.69 -2.46 -5.97
C ALA A 676 25.04 -1.21 -6.57
N ARG A 677 24.27 -0.48 -5.78
CA ARG A 677 23.60 0.77 -6.21
C ARG A 677 24.57 1.94 -6.26
N MET A 678 25.50 2.02 -5.30
CA MET A 678 26.54 3.06 -5.26
C MET A 678 27.45 2.95 -6.49
N VAL A 679 27.95 1.74 -6.78
CA VAL A 679 28.78 1.52 -7.97
C VAL A 679 28.01 1.71 -9.26
N LEU A 680 26.73 1.32 -9.34
CA LEU A 680 25.89 1.61 -10.50
C LEU A 680 25.76 3.11 -10.76
N ARG A 681 25.56 3.93 -9.68
CA ARG A 681 25.52 5.38 -9.79
C ARG A 681 26.82 5.93 -10.38
N ASP A 682 27.98 5.51 -9.84
CA ASP A 682 29.29 5.94 -10.31
C ASP A 682 29.54 5.55 -11.76
N ILE A 683 29.13 4.34 -12.17
CA ILE A 683 29.18 3.89 -13.56
C ILE A 683 28.37 4.82 -14.44
N MET A 684 27.15 5.15 -14.06
CA MET A 684 26.23 5.93 -14.89
C MET A 684 26.62 7.41 -14.97
N VAL A 685 27.23 7.97 -13.93
CA VAL A 685 27.81 9.33 -13.97
C VAL A 685 28.95 9.40 -14.97
N ASP A 686 29.85 8.39 -14.98
CA ASP A 686 30.96 8.32 -15.95
C ASP A 686 30.44 8.05 -17.38
N VAL A 687 29.38 7.24 -17.53
CA VAL A 687 28.69 7.03 -18.82
C VAL A 687 28.13 8.33 -19.37
N LEU A 688 27.50 9.16 -18.53
CA LEU A 688 27.01 10.48 -18.96
C LEU A 688 28.17 11.43 -19.34
N ARG A 689 29.29 11.36 -18.59
CA ARG A 689 30.48 12.17 -18.88
C ARG A 689 31.05 11.84 -20.27
N GLU A 690 31.15 10.55 -20.66
CA GLU A 690 31.60 10.14 -21.96
C GLU A 690 30.61 10.44 -23.09
N ASN A 691 29.34 10.60 -22.79
CA ASN A 691 28.24 10.72 -23.77
C ASN A 691 27.47 12.03 -23.64
N ALA A 692 28.10 13.12 -23.20
CA ALA A 692 27.44 14.40 -22.91
C ALA A 692 26.78 15.10 -24.12
N SER A 693 27.03 14.63 -25.35
CA SER A 693 26.31 15.03 -26.55
C SER A 693 26.36 13.93 -27.62
N TRP A 694 25.39 13.93 -28.52
CA TRP A 694 25.32 12.95 -29.60
C TRP A 694 24.69 13.54 -30.87
N GLN A 695 24.95 12.86 -32.02
CA GLN A 695 24.53 13.31 -33.35
C GLN A 695 23.28 12.57 -33.84
N SER A 696 23.21 11.27 -33.56
CA SER A 696 22.07 10.41 -33.90
C SER A 696 21.73 9.46 -32.76
N GLU A 697 20.44 9.08 -32.67
CA GLU A 697 19.97 8.15 -31.65
C GLU A 697 20.68 6.78 -31.74
N GLU A 698 21.00 6.31 -32.96
CA GLU A 698 21.72 5.05 -33.19
C GLU A 698 23.14 5.12 -32.64
N GLU A 699 23.86 6.21 -32.93
CA GLU A 699 25.18 6.45 -32.37
C GLU A 699 25.14 6.51 -30.83
N ALA A 700 24.23 7.30 -30.25
CA ALA A 700 24.06 7.44 -28.82
C ALA A 700 23.84 6.08 -28.15
N ARG A 701 22.96 5.29 -28.71
CA ARG A 701 22.62 3.94 -28.18
C ARG A 701 23.83 3.00 -28.19
N ARG A 702 24.57 2.99 -29.30
CA ARG A 702 25.78 2.17 -29.41
C ARG A 702 26.84 2.62 -28.39
N ASN A 703 27.07 3.92 -28.29
CA ASN A 703 28.08 4.49 -27.40
C ASN A 703 27.70 4.22 -25.92
N ILE A 704 26.46 4.45 -25.52
CA ILE A 704 25.99 4.16 -24.12
C ILE A 704 26.22 2.69 -23.75
N LYS A 705 25.83 1.76 -24.63
CA LYS A 705 26.03 0.32 -24.37
C LYS A 705 27.52 -0.04 -24.24
N THR A 706 28.34 0.59 -25.06
CA THR A 706 29.81 0.38 -25.02
C THR A 706 30.41 0.99 -23.76
N SER A 707 30.03 2.21 -23.41
CA SER A 707 30.50 2.89 -22.19
C SER A 707 30.07 2.14 -20.93
N ILE A 708 28.82 1.65 -20.85
CA ILE A 708 28.38 0.84 -19.71
C ILE A 708 29.28 -0.40 -19.54
N LYS A 709 29.55 -1.13 -20.60
CA LYS A 709 30.43 -2.32 -20.55
C LYS A 709 31.84 -1.97 -20.08
N LYS A 710 32.47 -0.99 -20.75
CA LYS A 710 33.84 -0.54 -20.46
C LYS A 710 33.96 -0.05 -19.01
N ILE A 711 33.14 0.90 -18.63
CA ILE A 711 33.20 1.55 -17.29
C ILE A 711 32.83 0.56 -16.18
N THR A 712 31.89 -0.36 -16.42
CA THR A 712 31.59 -1.43 -15.44
C THR A 712 32.84 -2.27 -15.17
N ALA A 713 33.57 -2.68 -16.23
CA ALA A 713 34.78 -3.47 -16.08
C ALA A 713 35.88 -2.69 -15.31
N GLU A 714 36.06 -1.41 -15.60
CA GLU A 714 37.02 -0.52 -14.92
C GLU A 714 36.66 -0.35 -13.43
N LYS A 715 35.44 0.03 -13.12
CA LYS A 715 34.99 0.26 -11.72
C LYS A 715 35.05 -1.01 -10.87
N VAL A 716 34.69 -2.14 -11.45
CA VAL A 716 34.75 -3.44 -10.75
C VAL A 716 36.18 -3.89 -10.54
N ALA A 717 37.08 -3.67 -11.49
CA ALA A 717 38.52 -3.98 -11.33
C ALA A 717 39.22 -3.11 -10.29
N SER A 718 38.75 -1.88 -10.09
CA SER A 718 39.28 -0.93 -9.10
C SER A 718 38.50 -0.93 -7.76
N LEU A 719 37.54 -1.85 -7.56
CA LEU A 719 36.78 -1.92 -6.34
C LEU A 719 37.66 -2.29 -5.15
N ASP A 720 37.71 -1.41 -4.17
CA ASP A 720 38.42 -1.60 -2.91
C ASP A 720 37.45 -1.58 -1.72
N ILE A 721 37.53 -2.63 -0.91
CA ILE A 721 36.67 -2.79 0.28
C ILE A 721 36.91 -1.67 1.30
N GLU A 722 38.11 -1.14 1.38
CA GLU A 722 38.45 -0.11 2.36
C GLU A 722 37.95 1.29 1.94
N SER A 723 37.58 1.47 0.67
CA SER A 723 37.09 2.75 0.14
C SER A 723 35.63 3.06 0.46
N PHE A 724 34.89 2.11 1.04
CA PHE A 724 33.47 2.25 1.36
C PHE A 724 33.20 1.85 2.81
N ASP A 725 32.11 2.36 3.37
CA ASP A 725 31.65 1.91 4.67
C ASP A 725 31.28 0.42 4.65
N LEU A 726 31.50 -0.28 5.76
CA LEU A 726 31.18 -1.70 5.88
C LEU A 726 29.69 -1.97 5.62
N ASP A 727 28.84 -1.04 6.03
CA ASP A 727 27.39 -1.11 5.83
C ASP A 727 26.98 -1.20 4.36
N ALA A 728 27.75 -0.57 3.47
CA ALA A 728 27.51 -0.67 2.02
C ALA A 728 27.58 -2.12 1.49
N PHE A 729 28.38 -2.97 2.13
CA PHE A 729 28.53 -4.39 1.76
C PHE A 729 27.59 -5.33 2.51
N THR A 730 26.77 -4.80 3.42
CA THR A 730 25.97 -5.59 4.36
C THR A 730 24.66 -6.04 3.77
N LEU A 731 24.31 -7.31 4.02
CA LEU A 731 23.03 -7.92 3.71
C LEU A 731 22.25 -8.15 5.01
N VAL A 732 21.01 -7.73 5.07
CA VAL A 732 20.14 -8.00 6.22
C VAL A 732 19.25 -9.19 5.92
N GLN A 733 19.29 -10.24 6.74
CA GLN A 733 18.40 -11.40 6.61
C GLN A 733 17.89 -11.90 7.94
N SER A 734 16.63 -12.29 7.96
CA SER A 734 16.02 -12.97 9.10
C SER A 734 16.43 -14.44 9.16
N VAL A 735 16.86 -14.91 10.32
CA VAL A 735 17.16 -16.31 10.60
C VAL A 735 16.18 -16.82 11.64
N ALA A 736 15.47 -17.89 11.33
CA ALA A 736 14.56 -18.56 12.25
C ALA A 736 15.32 -19.64 13.03
N PRO A 737 14.79 -20.12 14.17
CA PRO A 737 15.32 -21.28 14.88
C PRO A 737 15.49 -22.48 13.95
N PRO A 738 16.53 -23.32 14.09
CA PRO A 738 16.79 -24.44 13.19
C PRO A 738 15.59 -25.38 12.99
N GLY A 739 14.81 -25.63 14.03
CA GLY A 739 13.60 -26.48 13.97
C GLY A 739 12.44 -25.92 13.14
N ARG A 740 12.47 -24.68 12.72
CA ARG A 740 11.45 -24.06 11.86
C ARG A 740 11.70 -24.28 10.36
N TYR A 741 12.88 -24.75 9.99
CA TYR A 741 13.21 -25.02 8.59
C TYR A 741 12.82 -26.43 8.18
N LYS A 742 12.11 -26.55 7.05
CA LYS A 742 11.76 -27.87 6.48
C LYS A 742 13.04 -28.59 6.04
N PRO A 743 13.20 -29.88 6.34
CA PRO A 743 14.30 -30.68 5.82
C PRO A 743 14.18 -30.86 4.29
N ASN A 744 15.29 -31.22 3.66
CA ASN A 744 15.31 -31.61 2.27
C ASN A 744 14.49 -32.92 2.06
N PRO A 745 14.05 -33.25 0.83
CA PRO A 745 13.30 -34.47 0.55
C PRO A 745 14.01 -35.77 0.98
N ASN A 746 15.33 -35.75 1.08
CA ASN A 746 16.17 -36.88 1.54
C ASN A 746 16.36 -36.92 3.06
N GLY A 747 15.65 -36.08 3.82
CA GLY A 747 15.73 -35.98 5.29
C GLY A 747 16.95 -35.22 5.83
N SER A 748 17.84 -34.69 4.98
CA SER A 748 18.97 -33.88 5.43
C SER A 748 18.54 -32.46 5.76
N ASP A 749 19.29 -31.76 6.61
CA ASP A 749 19.07 -30.34 6.91
C ASP A 749 19.18 -29.49 5.64
N SER A 750 18.23 -28.59 5.45
CA SER A 750 18.31 -27.58 4.39
C SER A 750 19.49 -26.63 4.63
N VAL A 751 19.95 -25.95 3.56
CA VAL A 751 21.04 -24.96 3.67
C VAL A 751 20.75 -23.86 4.69
N TYR A 752 19.49 -23.48 4.84
CA TYR A 752 19.05 -22.50 5.85
C TYR A 752 19.11 -23.07 7.26
N CYS A 753 18.74 -24.33 7.47
CA CYS A 753 18.86 -25.01 8.76
C CYS A 753 20.34 -25.17 9.17
N GLN A 754 21.20 -25.57 8.24
CA GLN A 754 22.65 -25.68 8.49
C GLN A 754 23.26 -24.34 8.90
N ARG A 755 22.89 -23.22 8.24
CA ARG A 755 23.32 -21.89 8.61
C ARG A 755 22.82 -21.51 10.01
N ALA A 756 21.55 -21.74 10.32
CA ALA A 756 20.98 -21.41 11.61
C ALA A 756 21.69 -22.17 12.74
N ARG A 757 21.98 -23.46 12.58
CA ARG A 757 22.75 -24.27 13.54
C ARG A 757 24.20 -23.80 13.70
N ALA A 758 24.82 -23.32 12.61
CA ALA A 758 26.17 -22.80 12.67
C ALA A 758 26.20 -21.43 13.40
N LEU A 759 25.18 -20.59 13.17
CA LEU A 759 25.04 -19.31 13.87
C LEU A 759 24.79 -19.52 15.36
N GLU A 760 23.94 -20.46 15.79
CA GLU A 760 23.72 -20.76 17.20
C GLU A 760 25.01 -21.10 17.96
N LYS A 761 25.99 -21.70 17.27
CA LYS A 761 27.29 -21.99 17.88
C LYS A 761 28.16 -20.74 18.11
N LEU A 762 27.89 -19.66 17.36
CA LEU A 762 28.65 -18.42 17.42
C LEU A 762 27.98 -17.36 18.29
N VAL A 763 26.66 -17.24 18.22
CA VAL A 763 25.90 -16.15 18.85
C VAL A 763 24.96 -16.63 19.95
N GLY A 764 24.98 -17.94 20.30
CA GLY A 764 24.05 -18.55 21.24
C GLY A 764 22.76 -19.02 20.58
N ARG A 765 21.86 -19.60 21.37
CA ARG A 765 20.61 -20.20 20.91
C ARG A 765 19.70 -19.16 20.23
N ILE A 766 19.14 -19.51 19.07
CA ILE A 766 18.17 -18.71 18.33
C ILE A 766 16.77 -19.24 18.68
N ASN A 767 16.10 -18.63 19.65
CA ASN A 767 14.78 -19.08 20.13
C ASN A 767 13.64 -18.56 19.25
N ALA A 768 13.78 -17.35 18.70
CA ALA A 768 12.83 -16.68 17.80
C ALA A 768 13.48 -16.31 16.46
N ARG A 769 12.69 -15.85 15.52
CA ARG A 769 13.21 -15.30 14.26
C ARG A 769 13.94 -13.98 14.56
N ARG A 770 15.26 -13.93 14.28
CA ARG A 770 16.13 -12.78 14.53
C ARG A 770 16.72 -12.27 13.22
N LYS A 771 16.81 -10.94 13.05
CA LYS A 771 17.53 -10.31 11.95
C LYS A 771 19.04 -10.30 12.25
N PHE A 772 19.82 -10.62 11.26
CA PHE A 772 21.27 -10.54 11.28
C PHE A 772 21.77 -9.70 10.12
N ARG A 773 22.80 -8.94 10.36
CA ARG A 773 23.58 -8.21 9.36
C ARG A 773 24.74 -9.10 8.93
N PHE A 774 24.82 -9.40 7.64
CA PHE A 774 25.80 -10.32 7.08
C PHE A 774 26.67 -9.66 6.04
N VAL A 775 27.92 -10.06 5.99
CA VAL A 775 28.80 -9.90 4.83
C VAL A 775 29.13 -11.27 4.23
N ILE A 776 29.51 -11.30 2.97
CA ILE A 776 29.97 -12.53 2.31
C ILE A 776 31.47 -12.65 2.51
N THR A 777 31.92 -13.78 3.05
CA THR A 777 33.33 -14.04 3.38
C THR A 777 33.95 -15.11 2.47
N LYS A 778 35.31 -15.11 2.36
CA LYS A 778 36.07 -16.12 1.59
C LYS A 778 35.88 -17.51 2.19
N GLN A 779 35.78 -17.60 3.50
CA GLN A 779 35.60 -18.87 4.20
C GLN A 779 34.15 -19.04 4.63
N PRO A 780 33.58 -20.25 4.61
CA PRO A 780 32.24 -20.50 5.09
C PRO A 780 32.15 -20.29 6.61
N LEU A 781 30.93 -20.12 7.13
CA LEU A 781 30.65 -20.11 8.56
C LEU A 781 31.23 -21.36 9.23
N PRO A 782 31.93 -21.21 10.39
CA PRO A 782 32.46 -22.35 11.12
C PRO A 782 31.39 -23.39 11.45
N GLY A 783 31.71 -24.67 11.19
CA GLY A 783 30.80 -25.78 11.48
C GLY A 783 29.75 -26.08 10.40
N ILE A 784 29.77 -25.42 9.25
CA ILE A 784 28.98 -25.80 8.08
C ILE A 784 29.57 -27.08 7.44
N PRO A 785 28.80 -28.19 7.40
CA PRO A 785 29.20 -29.36 6.63
C PRO A 785 28.94 -29.11 5.14
N ASN A 786 29.85 -29.51 4.26
CA ASN A 786 29.69 -29.41 2.80
C ASN A 786 29.27 -28.00 2.32
N PRO A 787 30.09 -26.98 2.56
CA PRO A 787 29.74 -25.62 2.18
C PRO A 787 29.57 -25.52 0.66
N THR A 788 28.48 -24.86 0.26
CA THR A 788 28.18 -24.57 -1.16
C THR A 788 28.24 -23.08 -1.42
N LYS A 789 28.88 -22.68 -2.49
CA LYS A 789 28.97 -21.29 -2.94
C LYS A 789 28.10 -21.16 -4.20
N SER A 790 26.83 -21.57 -4.10
CA SER A 790 25.92 -21.59 -5.25
C SER A 790 24.94 -20.44 -5.22
N GLY A 791 24.68 -19.85 -6.38
CA GLY A 791 23.65 -18.83 -6.59
C GLY A 791 24.01 -17.42 -6.13
N VAL A 792 23.04 -16.51 -6.25
CA VAL A 792 23.17 -15.08 -5.90
C VAL A 792 23.35 -14.85 -4.40
N LYS A 793 22.95 -15.81 -3.56
CA LYS A 793 23.07 -15.75 -2.09
C LYS A 793 23.83 -17.00 -1.60
N PRO A 794 25.15 -16.92 -1.47
CA PRO A 794 25.96 -18.05 -0.97
C PRO A 794 25.75 -18.19 0.54
N ILE A 795 24.67 -18.80 0.95
CA ILE A 795 24.12 -18.78 2.28
C ILE A 795 25.11 -19.31 3.37
N HIS A 796 25.99 -20.22 2.99
CA HIS A 796 26.98 -20.75 3.94
C HIS A 796 28.17 -19.81 4.19
N TYR A 797 28.32 -18.78 3.37
CA TYR A 797 29.38 -17.77 3.43
C TYR A 797 28.89 -16.43 4.00
N MET A 798 27.63 -16.37 4.46
CA MET A 798 27.07 -15.20 5.12
C MET A 798 27.56 -15.16 6.58
N TYR A 799 28.48 -14.25 6.87
CA TYR A 799 29.09 -14.11 8.18
C TYR A 799 28.52 -12.87 8.90
N PRO A 800 28.14 -12.98 10.20
CA PRO A 800 27.64 -11.84 10.97
C PRO A 800 28.66 -10.70 11.01
N VAL A 801 28.23 -9.49 10.72
CA VAL A 801 29.09 -8.29 10.70
C VAL A 801 29.73 -8.05 12.08
N GLU A 802 28.98 -8.29 13.14
CA GLU A 802 29.36 -8.09 14.53
C GLU A 802 30.52 -9.02 14.98
N LEU A 803 30.75 -10.12 14.24
CA LEU A 803 31.81 -11.09 14.51
C LEU A 803 33.00 -10.96 13.54
N LEU A 804 32.92 -10.02 12.59
CA LEU A 804 33.98 -9.83 11.60
C LEU A 804 35.25 -9.25 12.24
N GLN A 805 36.35 -9.97 12.16
CA GLN A 805 37.62 -9.51 12.75
C GLN A 805 38.38 -8.57 11.82
N SER A 806 38.22 -8.69 10.51
CA SER A 806 38.88 -7.88 9.51
C SER A 806 38.10 -7.90 8.20
N ARG A 807 38.05 -6.75 7.51
CA ARG A 807 37.45 -6.63 6.17
C ARG A 807 38.11 -7.53 5.12
N HIS A 808 39.36 -7.89 5.30
CA HIS A 808 40.08 -8.84 4.43
C HIS A 808 39.50 -10.25 4.40
N GLN A 809 38.66 -10.62 5.37
CA GLN A 809 37.89 -11.86 5.35
C GLN A 809 36.77 -11.86 4.30
N MET A 810 36.31 -10.67 3.85
CA MET A 810 35.26 -10.52 2.86
C MET A 810 35.71 -11.05 1.49
N ASP A 811 34.76 -11.57 0.74
CA ASP A 811 34.99 -12.13 -0.61
C ASP A 811 34.76 -11.04 -1.66
N LEU A 812 35.80 -10.28 -1.99
CA LEU A 812 35.76 -9.22 -2.99
C LEU A 812 35.34 -9.74 -4.36
N ASP A 813 35.77 -10.95 -4.73
CA ASP A 813 35.41 -11.55 -6.03
C ASP A 813 33.91 -11.78 -6.13
N TRP A 814 33.28 -12.22 -5.02
CA TRP A 814 31.83 -12.37 -4.99
C TRP A 814 31.12 -11.03 -5.17
N TYR A 815 31.56 -9.96 -4.48
CA TYR A 815 30.94 -8.64 -4.60
C TYR A 815 31.11 -8.07 -6.03
N THR A 816 32.28 -8.24 -6.65
CA THR A 816 32.54 -7.81 -8.01
C THR A 816 31.64 -8.54 -9.00
N ASP A 817 31.50 -9.86 -8.88
CA ASP A 817 30.60 -10.67 -9.73
C ASP A 817 29.14 -10.32 -9.51
N MET A 818 28.73 -10.06 -8.27
CA MET A 818 27.37 -9.64 -7.95
C MET A 818 27.06 -8.27 -8.59
N ILE A 819 27.96 -7.29 -8.54
CA ILE A 819 27.81 -5.98 -9.18
C ILE A 819 27.70 -6.13 -10.70
N LYS A 820 28.59 -6.91 -11.34
CA LYS A 820 28.49 -7.20 -12.78
C LYS A 820 27.16 -7.81 -13.16
N ASN A 821 26.69 -8.80 -12.39
CA ASN A 821 25.40 -9.44 -12.61
C ASN A 821 24.22 -8.48 -12.41
N PHE A 822 24.33 -7.58 -11.44
CA PHE A 822 23.32 -6.55 -11.21
C PHE A 822 23.22 -5.59 -12.41
N VAL A 823 24.36 -5.06 -12.88
CA VAL A 823 24.41 -4.18 -14.07
C VAL A 823 23.91 -4.92 -15.32
N ARG A 824 24.35 -6.18 -15.53
CA ARG A 824 23.86 -7.01 -16.63
C ARG A 824 22.35 -7.18 -16.61
N GLY A 825 21.79 -7.52 -15.46
CA GLY A 825 20.34 -7.70 -15.29
C GLY A 825 19.57 -6.41 -15.45
N ALA A 826 20.07 -5.31 -14.88
CA ALA A 826 19.45 -4.00 -14.95
C ALA A 826 19.31 -3.51 -16.40
N PHE A 827 20.36 -3.68 -17.20
CA PHE A 827 20.43 -3.18 -18.59
C PHE A 827 20.15 -4.24 -19.66
N GLY A 828 19.97 -5.52 -19.31
CA GLY A 828 19.75 -6.59 -20.29
C GLY A 828 20.94 -6.77 -21.27
N LEU A 829 22.18 -6.62 -20.79
CA LEU A 829 23.38 -6.71 -21.58
C LEU A 829 24.02 -8.11 -21.41
N PRO A 830 23.84 -9.08 -22.37
CA PRO A 830 24.32 -10.46 -22.22
C PRO A 830 25.86 -10.61 -22.26
N ASP A 831 26.55 -9.66 -22.87
CA ASP A 831 28.01 -9.80 -23.22
C ASP A 831 28.94 -9.06 -22.22
N LEU A 832 28.56 -8.85 -20.99
CA LEU A 832 29.51 -8.56 -19.93
C LEU A 832 30.22 -9.90 -19.65
N ASP A 833 31.46 -10.07 -20.14
CA ASP A 833 32.26 -11.29 -20.01
C ASP A 833 32.25 -11.84 -18.57
N LEU A 834 31.38 -12.80 -18.35
CA LEU A 834 31.37 -13.63 -17.15
C LEU A 834 31.93 -14.97 -17.60
N LYS A 835 33.01 -15.39 -17.00
CA LYS A 835 33.44 -16.80 -17.10
C LYS A 835 32.22 -17.66 -16.73
N GLU A 836 31.80 -18.52 -17.63
CA GLU A 836 30.67 -19.47 -17.53
C GLU A 836 30.76 -20.46 -16.34
N GLN A 837 31.00 -20.01 -15.11
CA GLN A 837 31.23 -20.93 -14.00
C GLN A 837 30.10 -21.01 -12.97
N TYR A 838 29.03 -20.17 -13.06
CA TYR A 838 27.92 -20.25 -12.11
C TYR A 838 26.61 -20.23 -12.88
N GLY A 839 25.98 -21.41 -12.99
CA GLY A 839 24.69 -21.61 -13.68
C GLY A 839 23.55 -20.74 -13.12
N LEU A 840 23.49 -19.49 -13.58
CA LEU A 840 22.49 -18.51 -13.22
C LEU A 840 21.18 -18.64 -14.02
N ASP A 841 21.17 -19.48 -15.09
CA ASP A 841 19.99 -19.64 -15.97
C ASP A 841 18.83 -20.44 -15.38
N ARG A 842 18.90 -20.87 -14.12
CA ARG A 842 17.83 -21.63 -13.45
C ARG A 842 16.91 -20.79 -12.57
N TRP A 843 17.11 -19.46 -12.43
CA TRP A 843 16.37 -18.63 -11.49
C TRP A 843 15.77 -17.35 -12.09
N MET A 844 15.76 -17.22 -13.42
CA MET A 844 14.93 -16.25 -14.15
C MET A 844 13.60 -16.84 -14.57
#